data_ddffa6016e8edbb1aa4743343e6f74eb
#
_entry.id   ddffa6016e8edbb1aa4743343e6f74eb
#
_cell.length_a   1.000
_cell.length_b   1.000
_cell.length_c   1.000
_cell.angle_alpha   90.00
_cell.angle_beta   90.00
_cell.angle_gamma   90.00
#
_symmetry.space_group_name_H-M   'P 1'
#
loop_
_entity.id
_entity.type
_entity.pdbx_description
1 polymer ?
#
loop_
_entity_poly.entity_id
_entity_poly.type
_entity_poly.pdbx_seq_one_letter_code
_entity_poly.pdbx_strand_id
1 'polypeptide(L)'
;MRRFFKGISVYLLIIILIMFGVRMMGTQGETVSEMDVTELVEVLSENKVERINMEGRVVEGTLRDGSKFTTVLPYEFREGFYDKYLEDLVESKEINYSGSPDAVVPWYVELFPTLLVLFAFAIFWFVFMQQSQGGGGGKVMSFGKSRAKMHREDEHTLITFDDVAGLKEEKEELKEIVDFLKSPRKFIEIGARIPKGVLLVGPPGTGKTYLSRAVAGEAGVPFFTISGSDFVEMFVGVGASRVRDLFEQAKKNSPCIVFIDEIDAVGRRRGAGMGGGHDEREQTLNQLLVEMDGFGKNEGIIIMAATNRPDILDPALLRPGRFDRTIHVGLPDIKGREEILGVHTKNKPLESNVDLKVIAKRTPGFTPADLENLVNEAALLTARNNLKRIPMDLIEEASIKVQAGPEKKSKVVSDKERRLTAYHEAGHALASRLIPGMDPVHLITIIPRGMAGGFTAYIPEEDVNYITKKQMEDRLVSLLGGRVAEALVLEDISTGAQNDIERATKIARQMITHYGMNEKLGPMTYGTDEQEVFLGRDFGRGRNYSEEVAATIDSEMRKLIDTAYHRAETLISKNIEVLHRIAEALLEKETIDAKEFEEIFLGKSLDSDKVDSVNEVDSIVEDTIEEINTTDNFAEETDNTEDDQKEE
;
A
#
# COMPACT_ATOMS: atom_id res chain seq x y z
N MET A 1 22.91 17.86 -6.39
CA MET A 1 24.00 17.93 -5.40
C MET A 1 25.42 17.83 -5.97
N ARG A 2 25.79 16.94 -6.86
CA ARG A 2 27.20 16.84 -7.40
C ARG A 2 27.72 18.06 -8.17
N ARG A 3 26.89 18.93 -8.74
CA ARG A 3 27.33 20.18 -9.40
C ARG A 3 27.52 21.36 -8.44
N PHE A 4 26.88 21.33 -7.28
CA PHE A 4 26.96 22.37 -6.25
C PHE A 4 28.30 22.32 -5.51
N PHE A 5 28.80 21.10 -5.21
CA PHE A 5 30.09 20.91 -4.56
C PHE A 5 31.28 21.24 -5.47
N LYS A 6 31.18 21.16 -6.80
CA LYS A 6 32.26 21.52 -7.72
C LYS A 6 32.52 23.03 -7.78
N GLY A 7 31.51 23.87 -7.54
CA GLY A 7 31.69 25.33 -7.49
C GLY A 7 32.41 25.79 -6.22
N ILE A 8 31.90 25.34 -5.06
CA ILE A 8 32.43 25.73 -3.75
C ILE A 8 33.84 25.22 -3.54
N SER A 9 34.19 24.02 -3.99
CA SER A 9 35.55 23.47 -3.88
C SER A 9 36.60 24.26 -4.68
N VAL A 10 36.22 24.83 -5.81
CA VAL A 10 37.14 25.66 -6.61
C VAL A 10 37.45 26.99 -5.92
N TYR A 11 36.43 27.64 -5.34
CA TYR A 11 36.60 28.89 -4.59
C TYR A 11 37.38 28.68 -3.28
N LEU A 12 37.14 27.59 -2.58
CA LEU A 12 37.85 27.20 -1.38
C LEU A 12 39.33 26.89 -1.70
N LEU A 13 39.59 26.26 -2.84
CA LEU A 13 40.95 26.00 -3.33
C LEU A 13 41.71 27.29 -3.70
N ILE A 14 41.01 28.26 -4.31
CA ILE A 14 41.59 29.59 -4.64
C ILE A 14 41.91 30.35 -3.34
N ILE A 15 41.06 30.36 -2.34
CA ILE A 15 41.29 31.00 -1.03
C ILE A 15 42.49 30.35 -0.33
N ILE A 16 42.59 29.04 -0.32
CA ILE A 16 43.70 28.28 0.26
C ILE A 16 45.00 28.60 -0.48
N LEU A 17 44.98 28.70 -1.82
CA LEU A 17 46.15 29.06 -2.64
C LEU A 17 46.61 30.51 -2.35
N ILE A 18 45.68 31.45 -2.19
CA ILE A 18 46.01 32.84 -1.84
C ILE A 18 46.58 32.90 -0.42
N MET A 19 46.01 32.22 0.57
CA MET A 19 46.54 32.13 1.93
C MET A 19 47.93 31.49 1.96
N PHE A 20 48.15 30.44 1.16
CA PHE A 20 49.45 29.78 1.04
C PHE A 20 50.48 30.69 0.36
N GLY A 21 50.08 31.43 -0.67
CA GLY A 21 50.94 32.42 -1.34
C GLY A 21 51.38 33.56 -0.42
N VAL A 22 50.44 34.12 0.38
CA VAL A 22 50.75 35.18 1.36
C VAL A 22 51.69 34.65 2.46
N ARG A 23 51.52 33.43 2.91
CA ARG A 23 52.38 32.80 3.91
C ARG A 23 53.78 32.49 3.36
N MET A 24 53.88 32.19 2.05
CA MET A 24 55.16 31.89 1.41
C MET A 24 55.99 33.15 1.12
N MET A 25 55.38 34.33 1.02
CA MET A 25 56.07 35.63 0.87
C MET A 25 56.62 36.22 2.18
N GLY A 26 56.23 35.62 3.35
CA GLY A 26 56.57 36.16 4.66
C GLY A 26 57.76 35.55 5.39
N THR A 27 58.54 34.64 4.78
CA THR A 27 59.66 33.98 5.49
C THR A 27 60.93 33.87 4.61
N GLN A 28 61.66 34.97 4.54
CA GLN A 28 63.11 34.92 4.39
C GLN A 28 63.68 35.75 5.54
N GLY A 29 63.79 35.19 6.73
CA GLY A 29 64.53 35.73 7.87
C GLY A 29 65.73 34.86 8.13
N GLU A 30 66.92 35.52 8.17
CA GLU A 30 68.14 34.92 8.71
C GLU A 30 67.84 34.30 10.08
N THR A 31 68.52 33.23 10.44
CA THR A 31 68.42 32.61 11.77
C THR A 31 68.93 33.52 12.87
N VAL A 32 68.09 34.32 13.48
CA VAL A 32 68.34 35.11 14.67
C VAL A 32 67.99 34.26 15.88
N SER A 33 68.85 34.08 16.84
CA SER A 33 68.54 33.35 18.07
C SER A 33 67.72 34.23 18.97
N GLU A 34 66.56 33.72 19.44
CA GLU A 34 65.78 34.37 20.53
C GLU A 34 66.53 34.20 21.85
N MET A 35 66.80 35.34 22.53
CA MET A 35 67.50 35.39 23.80
C MET A 35 66.54 35.93 24.87
N ASP A 36 66.54 35.32 26.05
CA ASP A 36 65.69 35.79 27.12
C ASP A 36 66.28 37.06 27.77
N VAL A 37 65.41 37.93 28.39
CA VAL A 37 65.83 39.19 28.99
C VAL A 37 66.92 39.00 30.06
N THR A 38 66.81 37.88 30.81
CA THR A 38 67.79 37.54 31.84
C THR A 38 69.18 37.22 31.24
N GLU A 39 69.17 36.51 30.17
CA GLU A 39 70.36 36.12 29.40
C GLU A 39 70.99 37.34 28.71
N LEU A 40 70.15 38.27 28.19
CA LEU A 40 70.61 39.54 27.66
C LEU A 40 71.35 40.36 28.72
N VAL A 41 70.85 40.49 29.93
CA VAL A 41 71.51 41.24 31.04
C VAL A 41 72.82 40.60 31.44
N GLU A 42 72.90 39.24 31.44
CA GLU A 42 74.14 38.53 31.74
C GLU A 42 75.20 38.76 30.67
N VAL A 43 74.86 38.68 29.38
CA VAL A 43 75.75 38.91 28.24
C VAL A 43 76.18 40.36 28.15
N LEU A 44 75.33 41.33 28.59
CA LEU A 44 75.72 42.74 28.70
C LEU A 44 76.72 42.93 29.84
N SER A 45 76.55 42.32 30.99
CA SER A 45 77.45 42.41 32.14
C SER A 45 78.85 41.80 31.83
N GLU A 46 78.88 40.79 30.95
CA GLU A 46 80.14 40.17 30.50
C GLU A 46 80.83 40.89 29.32
N ASN A 47 80.24 42.04 28.89
CA ASN A 47 80.77 42.87 27.76
C ASN A 47 80.91 42.07 26.46
N LYS A 48 80.02 41.12 26.18
CA LYS A 48 80.08 40.28 24.96
C LYS A 48 79.26 40.86 23.80
N VAL A 49 78.56 41.97 23.97
CA VAL A 49 77.76 42.64 22.95
C VAL A 49 78.59 43.66 22.20
N GLU A 50 78.49 43.66 20.87
CA GLU A 50 79.15 44.59 20.00
C GLU A 50 78.20 45.74 19.57
N ARG A 51 76.92 45.38 19.22
CA ARG A 51 75.94 46.38 18.76
C ARG A 51 74.57 46.03 19.28
N ILE A 52 73.84 47.06 19.68
CA ILE A 52 72.46 46.96 20.05
C ILE A 52 71.63 47.96 19.25
N ASN A 53 70.51 47.47 18.66
CA ASN A 53 69.48 48.32 18.08
C ASN A 53 68.16 48.08 18.84
N MET A 54 67.58 49.17 19.33
CA MET A 54 66.33 49.11 20.05
C MET A 54 65.21 49.67 19.18
N GLU A 55 64.24 48.82 18.79
CA GLU A 55 63.08 49.20 18.02
C GLU A 55 61.81 48.88 18.83
N GLY A 56 61.24 49.89 19.42
CA GLY A 56 60.09 49.73 20.33
C GLY A 56 60.40 48.85 21.53
N ARG A 57 59.89 47.62 21.53
CA ARG A 57 60.11 46.60 22.57
C ARG A 57 61.11 45.54 22.19
N VAL A 58 61.48 45.51 20.94
CA VAL A 58 62.39 44.52 20.42
C VAL A 58 63.81 45.08 20.48
N VAL A 59 64.68 44.32 21.09
CA VAL A 59 66.10 44.60 21.17
C VAL A 59 66.83 43.61 20.24
N GLU A 60 67.36 44.07 19.15
CA GLU A 60 68.17 43.27 18.26
C GLU A 60 69.67 43.65 18.45
N GLY A 61 70.49 42.66 18.53
CA GLY A 61 71.90 42.92 18.74
C GLY A 61 72.79 41.91 18.05
N THR A 62 74.07 42.25 18.01
CA THR A 62 75.13 41.39 17.54
C THR A 62 76.14 41.19 18.65
N LEU A 63 76.49 39.96 18.93
CA LEU A 63 77.56 39.59 19.85
C LEU A 63 78.90 39.73 19.22
N ARG A 64 80.00 39.85 19.97
CA ARG A 64 81.38 39.96 19.46
C ARG A 64 81.87 38.71 18.75
N ASP A 65 81.12 37.57 18.86
CA ASP A 65 81.41 36.36 18.07
C ASP A 65 80.72 36.36 16.68
N GLY A 66 79.92 37.43 16.38
CA GLY A 66 79.22 37.62 15.11
C GLY A 66 77.80 37.04 15.11
N SER A 67 77.31 36.40 16.17
CA SER A 67 75.97 35.90 16.25
C SER A 67 74.94 37.01 16.50
N LYS A 68 73.78 36.95 15.83
CA LYS A 68 72.70 37.91 15.98
C LYS A 68 71.65 37.36 16.96
N PHE A 69 71.17 38.23 17.84
CA PHE A 69 70.10 37.90 18.79
C PHE A 69 68.93 38.87 18.72
N THR A 70 67.77 38.43 19.14
CA THR A 70 66.61 39.28 19.35
C THR A 70 65.97 38.96 20.70
N THR A 71 65.58 40.01 21.43
CA THR A 71 64.96 39.92 22.75
C THR A 71 63.79 40.89 22.79
N VAL A 72 62.65 40.48 23.39
CA VAL A 72 61.49 41.34 23.59
C VAL A 72 61.42 41.79 25.04
N LEU A 73 61.64 43.08 25.29
CA LEU A 73 61.59 43.66 26.62
C LEU A 73 60.14 43.77 27.12
N PRO A 74 59.84 43.32 28.37
CA PRO A 74 58.56 43.62 29.03
C PRO A 74 58.37 45.14 29.18
N TYR A 75 57.11 45.59 29.11
CA TYR A 75 56.79 47.04 29.14
C TYR A 75 57.37 47.77 30.34
N GLU A 76 57.36 47.14 31.50
CA GLU A 76 57.87 47.64 32.76
C GLU A 76 59.42 47.72 32.81
N PHE A 77 60.11 46.96 31.99
CA PHE A 77 61.59 46.91 31.92
C PHE A 77 62.18 47.91 30.93
N ARG A 78 61.37 48.46 30.04
CA ARG A 78 61.82 49.39 29.00
C ARG A 78 62.30 50.72 29.58
N GLU A 79 61.48 51.27 30.55
CA GLU A 79 61.83 52.48 31.25
C GLU A 79 62.92 52.16 32.28
N GLY A 80 64.12 52.61 32.06
CA GLY A 80 65.26 52.37 32.92
C GLY A 80 66.23 51.29 32.46
N PHE A 81 65.93 50.56 31.35
CA PHE A 81 66.87 49.58 30.83
C PHE A 81 68.12 50.23 30.28
N TYR A 82 67.98 51.39 29.60
CA TYR A 82 69.13 52.18 29.11
C TYR A 82 69.96 52.69 30.26
N ASP A 83 69.38 53.38 31.24
CA ASP A 83 70.08 54.03 32.38
C ASP A 83 70.75 52.97 33.28
N LYS A 84 70.23 51.82 33.38
CA LYS A 84 70.70 50.80 34.32
C LYS A 84 71.75 49.85 33.76
N TYR A 85 71.64 49.55 32.45
CA TYR A 85 72.44 48.49 31.85
C TYR A 85 73.22 48.90 30.61
N LEU A 86 72.90 50.03 29.95
CA LEU A 86 73.54 50.46 28.72
C LEU A 86 74.30 51.77 28.85
N GLU A 87 73.97 52.67 29.78
CA GLU A 87 74.57 54.02 29.87
C GLU A 87 76.08 53.94 30.02
N ASP A 88 76.58 53.22 30.99
CA ASP A 88 78.02 53.07 31.23
C ASP A 88 78.79 52.43 30.06
N LEU A 89 78.18 51.46 29.37
CA LEU A 89 78.73 50.72 28.26
C LEU A 89 78.76 51.54 26.95
N VAL A 90 77.80 52.44 26.79
CA VAL A 90 77.72 53.37 25.65
C VAL A 90 78.64 54.54 25.86
N GLU A 91 78.76 55.12 27.09
CA GLU A 91 79.69 56.19 27.40
C GLU A 91 81.16 55.74 27.28
N SER A 92 81.49 54.54 27.70
CA SER A 92 82.79 53.92 27.52
C SER A 92 83.14 53.56 26.07
N LYS A 93 82.21 53.73 25.12
CA LYS A 93 82.31 53.31 23.69
C LYS A 93 82.51 51.78 23.50
N GLU A 94 82.18 51.01 24.44
CA GLU A 94 82.34 49.56 24.36
C GLU A 94 81.21 48.87 23.54
N ILE A 95 80.01 49.51 23.45
CA ILE A 95 78.87 49.05 22.66
C ILE A 95 78.38 50.16 21.73
N ASN A 96 78.03 49.79 20.47
CA ASN A 96 77.33 50.68 19.54
C ASN A 96 75.87 50.62 19.73
N TYR A 97 75.27 51.66 20.29
CA TYR A 97 73.82 51.79 20.51
C TYR A 97 73.15 52.57 19.38
N SER A 98 72.00 52.04 18.84
CA SER A 98 71.16 52.77 17.92
C SER A 98 69.71 52.53 18.33
N GLY A 99 68.86 53.56 18.26
CA GLY A 99 67.42 53.49 18.51
C GLY A 99 66.65 53.87 17.26
N SER A 100 65.73 53.05 16.85
CA SER A 100 64.83 53.36 15.75
C SER A 100 63.48 53.73 16.28
N PRO A 101 62.75 54.74 15.73
CA PRO A 101 61.37 55.02 16.13
C PRO A 101 60.48 53.83 15.80
N ASP A 102 59.42 53.67 16.57
CA ASP A 102 58.42 52.64 16.36
C ASP A 102 57.95 52.64 14.91
N ALA A 103 57.92 51.47 14.26
CA ALA A 103 57.46 51.34 12.87
C ALA A 103 55.99 51.70 12.78
N VAL A 104 55.65 52.84 12.21
CA VAL A 104 54.27 53.27 11.99
C VAL A 104 53.74 52.49 10.78
N VAL A 105 52.93 51.42 11.05
CA VAL A 105 52.26 50.68 9.99
C VAL A 105 51.30 51.64 9.28
N PRO A 106 51.39 51.83 7.97
CA PRO A 106 50.49 52.72 7.26
C PRO A 106 49.05 52.28 7.39
N TRP A 107 48.14 53.19 7.68
CA TRP A 107 46.70 52.97 7.97
C TRP A 107 46.00 52.12 6.92
N TYR A 108 46.43 52.14 5.67
CA TYR A 108 45.89 51.31 4.58
C TYR A 108 46.23 49.83 4.74
N VAL A 109 47.30 49.44 5.40
CA VAL A 109 47.71 48.05 5.63
C VAL A 109 46.78 47.43 6.69
N GLU A 110 46.32 48.17 7.67
CA GLU A 110 45.32 47.71 8.67
C GLU A 110 43.91 47.58 8.04
N LEU A 111 43.58 48.48 7.12
CA LEU A 111 42.26 48.46 6.47
C LEU A 111 42.17 47.44 5.33
N PHE A 112 43.27 47.02 4.74
CA PHE A 112 43.29 46.12 3.59
C PHE A 112 42.62 44.78 3.85
N PRO A 113 42.86 44.04 4.95
CA PRO A 113 42.18 42.81 5.29
C PRO A 113 40.68 42.99 5.46
N THR A 114 40.27 44.10 6.08
CA THR A 114 38.85 44.43 6.32
C THR A 114 38.12 44.71 5.00
N LEU A 115 38.74 45.47 4.11
CA LEU A 115 38.21 45.72 2.74
C LEU A 115 38.11 44.45 1.92
N LEU A 116 39.08 43.54 2.06
CA LEU A 116 39.10 42.26 1.33
C LEU A 116 37.96 41.35 1.80
N VAL A 117 37.70 41.31 3.11
CA VAL A 117 36.53 40.56 3.68
C VAL A 117 35.22 41.18 3.20
N LEU A 118 35.08 42.52 3.22
CA LEU A 118 33.89 43.20 2.71
C LEU A 118 33.68 42.96 1.21
N PHE A 119 34.72 42.96 0.43
CA PHE A 119 34.66 42.68 -1.00
C PHE A 119 34.29 41.20 -1.27
N ALA A 120 34.86 40.28 -0.52
CA ALA A 120 34.51 38.87 -0.59
C ALA A 120 33.03 38.65 -0.21
N PHE A 121 32.54 39.35 0.85
CA PHE A 121 31.15 39.30 1.24
C PHE A 121 30.22 39.93 0.19
N ALA A 122 30.63 41.03 -0.45
CA ALA A 122 29.86 41.63 -1.54
C ALA A 122 29.76 40.72 -2.77
N ILE A 123 30.84 40.04 -3.12
CA ILE A 123 30.84 39.01 -4.20
C ILE A 123 29.94 37.83 -3.82
N PHE A 124 30.07 37.34 -2.58
CA PHE A 124 29.22 36.26 -2.08
C PHE A 124 27.73 36.67 -2.11
N TRP A 125 27.42 37.88 -1.66
CA TRP A 125 26.04 38.41 -1.69
C TRP A 125 25.53 38.58 -3.11
N PHE A 126 26.37 39.08 -4.03
CA PHE A 126 26.01 39.22 -5.45
C PHE A 126 25.73 37.85 -6.11
N VAL A 127 26.60 36.88 -5.88
CA VAL A 127 26.43 35.49 -6.40
C VAL A 127 25.22 34.84 -5.78
N PHE A 128 24.98 35.02 -4.47
CA PHE A 128 23.81 34.52 -3.77
C PHE A 128 22.54 35.16 -4.31
N MET A 129 22.53 36.46 -4.55
CA MET A 129 21.37 37.16 -5.10
C MET A 129 21.12 36.80 -6.56
N GLN A 130 22.15 36.61 -7.37
CA GLN A 130 22.03 36.13 -8.76
C GLN A 130 21.54 34.66 -8.82
N GLN A 131 21.97 33.82 -7.88
CA GLN A 131 21.50 32.44 -7.77
C GLN A 131 20.07 32.34 -7.23
N SER A 132 19.67 33.27 -6.37
CA SER A 132 18.31 33.41 -5.85
C SER A 132 17.32 33.95 -6.91
N GLN A 133 17.75 34.81 -7.82
CA GLN A 133 16.92 35.33 -8.89
C GLN A 133 16.87 34.43 -10.15
N GLY A 134 17.90 33.61 -10.39
CA GLY A 134 17.99 32.76 -11.58
C GLY A 134 17.49 31.33 -11.46
N GLY A 135 17.26 30.79 -10.25
CA GLY A 135 16.99 29.36 -10.03
C GLY A 135 15.83 29.02 -9.11
N GLY A 136 15.31 29.93 -8.32
CA GLY A 136 14.28 29.67 -7.29
C GLY A 136 12.84 29.90 -7.76
N GLY A 137 12.59 30.90 -8.59
CA GLY A 137 11.24 31.25 -9.03
C GLY A 137 10.59 30.19 -9.94
N GLY A 138 11.35 29.49 -10.75
CA GLY A 138 10.83 28.44 -11.64
C GLY A 138 10.50 27.12 -10.92
N LYS A 139 11.15 26.80 -9.83
CA LYS A 139 10.85 25.56 -9.05
C LYS A 139 9.67 25.74 -8.09
N VAL A 140 9.49 26.92 -7.50
CA VAL A 140 8.33 27.21 -6.64
C VAL A 140 7.05 27.28 -7.48
N MET A 141 7.10 27.78 -8.72
CA MET A 141 5.95 27.73 -9.65
C MET A 141 5.66 26.34 -10.19
N SER A 142 6.58 25.37 -10.11
CA SER A 142 6.33 24.00 -10.59
C SER A 142 5.62 23.11 -9.55
N PHE A 143 5.54 23.49 -8.29
CA PHE A 143 4.82 22.73 -7.25
C PHE A 143 3.31 22.70 -7.46
N GLY A 144 2.74 23.72 -8.11
CA GLY A 144 1.31 23.81 -8.42
C GLY A 144 0.91 23.19 -9.76
N LYS A 145 1.85 22.68 -10.56
CA LYS A 145 1.52 22.02 -11.83
C LYS A 145 0.97 20.62 -11.60
N SER A 146 -0.07 20.28 -12.35
CA SER A 146 -0.64 18.95 -12.37
C SER A 146 0.41 17.89 -12.74
N ARG A 147 0.40 16.76 -12.02
CA ARG A 147 1.17 15.56 -12.37
C ARG A 147 0.42 14.65 -13.35
N ALA A 148 -0.70 15.12 -13.89
CA ALA A 148 -1.51 14.34 -14.81
C ALA A 148 -0.67 13.89 -16.01
N LYS A 149 -0.74 12.61 -16.29
CA LYS A 149 -0.13 12.02 -17.48
C LYS A 149 -1.12 12.11 -18.62
N MET A 150 -0.75 12.85 -19.67
CA MET A 150 -1.52 12.85 -20.90
C MET A 150 -1.04 11.65 -21.75
N HIS A 151 -1.91 10.69 -21.93
CA HIS A 151 -1.70 9.61 -22.89
C HIS A 151 -2.28 10.08 -24.23
N ARG A 152 -1.41 10.49 -25.16
CA ARG A 152 -1.70 10.46 -26.59
C ARG A 152 -1.25 9.11 -27.07
N GLU A 153 -2.16 8.23 -27.33
CA GLU A 153 -1.84 6.89 -27.77
C GLU A 153 -1.39 6.92 -29.23
N ASP A 154 -0.15 6.50 -29.46
CA ASP A 154 0.28 6.13 -30.81
C ASP A 154 -0.59 4.94 -31.27
N GLU A 155 -0.91 4.86 -32.58
CA GLU A 155 -1.87 3.91 -33.17
C GLU A 155 -1.66 2.42 -32.81
N HIS A 156 -0.51 2.06 -32.23
CA HIS A 156 -0.15 0.68 -31.84
C HIS A 156 -0.49 0.28 -30.40
N THR A 157 -1.01 1.18 -29.56
CA THR A 157 -1.30 0.94 -28.14
C THR A 157 -2.71 1.38 -27.72
N LEU A 158 -3.60 1.58 -28.69
CA LEU A 158 -5.00 1.94 -28.44
C LEU A 158 -5.72 0.77 -27.77
N ILE A 159 -6.15 0.95 -26.51
CA ILE A 159 -7.05 0.03 -25.82
C ILE A 159 -8.47 0.40 -26.20
N THR A 160 -9.22 -0.55 -26.73
CA THR A 160 -10.63 -0.38 -27.16
C THR A 160 -11.56 -1.28 -26.36
N PHE A 161 -12.86 -1.21 -26.63
CA PHE A 161 -13.82 -2.10 -25.99
C PHE A 161 -13.61 -3.59 -26.34
N ASP A 162 -12.92 -3.91 -27.42
CA ASP A 162 -12.57 -5.28 -27.81
C ASP A 162 -11.49 -5.89 -26.89
N ASP A 163 -10.68 -5.04 -26.26
CA ASP A 163 -9.65 -5.46 -25.31
C ASP A 163 -10.20 -5.64 -23.89
N VAL A 164 -11.40 -5.14 -23.61
CA VAL A 164 -12.11 -5.30 -22.33
C VAL A 164 -13.05 -6.49 -22.45
N ALA A 165 -12.75 -7.58 -21.78
CA ALA A 165 -13.62 -8.75 -21.72
C ALA A 165 -14.70 -8.60 -20.64
N GLY A 166 -15.87 -9.23 -20.85
CA GLY A 166 -17.03 -9.06 -19.96
C GLY A 166 -17.60 -7.65 -20.00
N LEU A 167 -18.31 -7.23 -18.95
CA LEU A 167 -18.83 -5.88 -18.74
C LEU A 167 -19.70 -5.39 -19.93
N LYS A 168 -20.61 -6.23 -20.43
CA LYS A 168 -21.40 -5.93 -21.63
C LYS A 168 -22.33 -4.75 -21.42
N GLU A 169 -23.02 -4.75 -20.30
CA GLU A 169 -23.98 -3.74 -19.89
C GLU A 169 -23.28 -2.40 -19.62
N GLU A 170 -22.16 -2.43 -18.91
CA GLU A 170 -21.36 -1.24 -18.60
C GLU A 170 -20.76 -0.61 -19.88
N LYS A 171 -20.32 -1.45 -20.82
CA LYS A 171 -19.84 -0.99 -22.14
C LYS A 171 -20.96 -0.33 -22.93
N GLU A 172 -22.17 -0.88 -22.91
CA GLU A 172 -23.33 -0.34 -23.63
C GLU A 172 -23.72 1.04 -23.06
N GLU A 173 -23.74 1.19 -21.73
CA GLU A 173 -23.94 2.48 -21.10
C GLU A 173 -22.85 3.52 -21.47
N LEU A 174 -21.60 3.07 -21.53
CA LEU A 174 -20.47 3.95 -21.88
C LEU A 174 -20.41 4.26 -23.38
N LYS A 175 -21.03 3.46 -24.22
CA LYS A 175 -21.09 3.68 -25.67
C LYS A 175 -21.80 4.98 -26.02
N GLU A 176 -22.81 5.39 -25.25
CA GLU A 176 -23.44 6.70 -25.44
C GLU A 176 -22.44 7.85 -25.28
N ILE A 177 -21.49 7.72 -24.36
CA ILE A 177 -20.43 8.71 -24.12
C ILE A 177 -19.44 8.72 -25.28
N VAL A 178 -19.05 7.54 -25.77
CA VAL A 178 -18.20 7.40 -26.95
C VAL A 178 -18.85 8.04 -28.17
N ASP A 179 -20.12 7.75 -28.43
CA ASP A 179 -20.87 8.31 -29.55
C ASP A 179 -20.98 9.83 -29.47
N PHE A 180 -21.16 10.36 -28.25
CA PHE A 180 -21.13 11.80 -28.04
C PHE A 180 -19.76 12.42 -28.36
N LEU A 181 -18.68 11.85 -27.83
CA LEU A 181 -17.33 12.37 -28.06
C LEU A 181 -16.96 12.32 -29.55
N LYS A 182 -17.42 11.27 -30.28
CA LYS A 182 -17.25 11.13 -31.74
C LYS A 182 -18.11 12.13 -32.53
N SER A 183 -19.34 12.38 -32.09
CA SER A 183 -20.33 13.16 -32.85
C SER A 183 -21.20 14.08 -31.96
N PRO A 184 -20.64 15.11 -31.31
CA PRO A 184 -21.37 15.96 -30.36
C PRO A 184 -22.59 16.65 -30.95
N ARG A 185 -22.51 17.07 -32.22
CA ARG A 185 -23.57 17.84 -32.91
C ARG A 185 -24.92 17.12 -32.93
N LYS A 186 -24.94 15.82 -33.18
CA LYS A 186 -26.14 14.98 -33.20
C LYS A 186 -26.96 15.06 -31.90
N PHE A 187 -26.30 15.11 -30.78
CA PHE A 187 -26.95 15.18 -29.45
C PHE A 187 -27.41 16.59 -29.11
N ILE A 188 -26.63 17.60 -29.51
CA ILE A 188 -26.93 19.02 -29.30
C ILE A 188 -28.19 19.43 -30.08
N GLU A 189 -28.31 18.99 -31.34
CA GLU A 189 -29.44 19.32 -32.21
C GLU A 189 -30.78 18.78 -31.68
N ILE A 190 -30.76 17.63 -31.02
CA ILE A 190 -31.95 17.03 -30.40
C ILE A 190 -32.23 17.65 -29.01
N GLY A 191 -31.29 18.44 -28.44
CA GLY A 191 -31.41 19.04 -27.11
C GLY A 191 -31.07 18.08 -25.96
N ALA A 192 -30.42 16.96 -26.24
CA ALA A 192 -29.98 16.01 -25.24
C ALA A 192 -28.91 16.62 -24.31
N ARG A 193 -29.02 16.32 -23.02
CA ARG A 193 -28.01 16.70 -22.02
C ARG A 193 -27.12 15.50 -21.77
N ILE A 194 -25.85 15.64 -22.01
CA ILE A 194 -24.88 14.60 -21.79
C ILE A 194 -24.34 14.70 -20.38
N PRO A 195 -24.07 13.55 -19.72
CA PRO A 195 -23.46 13.55 -18.41
C PRO A 195 -22.08 14.22 -18.47
N LYS A 196 -21.81 15.15 -17.56
CA LYS A 196 -20.51 15.78 -17.42
C LYS A 196 -19.51 14.85 -16.76
N GLY A 197 -20.01 13.97 -15.87
CA GLY A 197 -19.18 13.07 -15.12
C GLY A 197 -19.79 11.67 -14.96
N VAL A 198 -18.92 10.68 -14.98
CA VAL A 198 -19.24 9.27 -14.75
C VAL A 198 -18.41 8.77 -13.59
N LEU A 199 -19.08 8.20 -12.60
CA LEU A 199 -18.44 7.56 -11.45
C LEU A 199 -18.47 6.05 -11.64
N LEU A 200 -17.30 5.43 -11.70
CA LEU A 200 -17.13 3.97 -11.71
C LEU A 200 -16.96 3.47 -10.28
N VAL A 201 -17.84 2.58 -9.85
CA VAL A 201 -17.89 2.06 -8.49
C VAL A 201 -17.73 0.53 -8.54
N GLY A 202 -16.94 -0.04 -7.64
CA GLY A 202 -16.82 -1.49 -7.54
C GLY A 202 -15.59 -1.93 -6.76
N PRO A 203 -15.45 -3.23 -6.49
CA PRO A 203 -14.31 -3.79 -5.78
C PRO A 203 -12.97 -3.46 -6.47
N PRO A 204 -11.85 -3.48 -5.74
CA PRO A 204 -10.52 -3.33 -6.35
C PRO A 204 -10.26 -4.46 -7.36
N GLY A 205 -9.46 -4.18 -8.39
CA GLY A 205 -9.09 -5.18 -9.39
C GLY A 205 -10.13 -5.49 -10.48
N THR A 206 -11.33 -4.87 -10.45
CA THR A 206 -12.41 -5.11 -11.44
C THR A 206 -12.19 -4.42 -12.80
N GLY A 207 -11.09 -3.69 -13.00
CA GLY A 207 -10.75 -3.11 -14.30
C GLY A 207 -11.31 -1.71 -14.55
N LYS A 208 -11.76 -0.96 -13.53
CA LYS A 208 -12.33 0.42 -13.67
C LYS A 208 -11.44 1.36 -14.47
N THR A 209 -10.16 1.42 -14.13
CA THR A 209 -9.16 2.24 -14.83
C THR A 209 -8.95 1.78 -16.27
N TYR A 210 -8.95 0.46 -16.49
CA TYR A 210 -8.79 -0.14 -17.82
C TYR A 210 -10.00 0.17 -18.71
N LEU A 211 -11.21 0.04 -18.18
CA LEU A 211 -12.45 0.40 -18.86
C LEU A 211 -12.48 1.88 -19.25
N SER A 212 -12.03 2.79 -18.36
CA SER A 212 -11.97 4.23 -18.66
C SER A 212 -11.01 4.53 -19.82
N ARG A 213 -9.87 3.84 -19.89
CA ARG A 213 -8.93 3.95 -21.00
C ARG A 213 -9.54 3.44 -22.30
N ALA A 214 -10.28 2.32 -22.23
CA ALA A 214 -10.96 1.77 -23.40
C ALA A 214 -12.03 2.72 -23.96
N VAL A 215 -12.75 3.45 -23.11
CA VAL A 215 -13.69 4.50 -23.54
C VAL A 215 -12.96 5.60 -24.32
N ALA A 216 -11.81 6.06 -23.84
CA ALA A 216 -11.02 7.08 -24.52
C ALA A 216 -10.46 6.61 -25.86
N GLY A 217 -9.92 5.39 -25.89
CA GLY A 217 -9.42 4.77 -27.13
C GLY A 217 -10.53 4.52 -28.15
N GLU A 218 -11.68 4.00 -27.71
CA GLU A 218 -12.85 3.81 -28.56
C GLU A 218 -13.39 5.14 -29.13
N ALA A 219 -13.34 6.21 -28.31
CA ALA A 219 -13.72 7.54 -28.74
C ALA A 219 -12.65 8.25 -29.60
N GLY A 220 -11.39 7.81 -29.57
CA GLY A 220 -10.27 8.42 -30.27
C GLY A 220 -9.90 9.80 -29.71
N VAL A 221 -10.04 10.00 -28.37
CA VAL A 221 -9.80 11.27 -27.71
C VAL A 221 -8.65 11.18 -26.70
N PRO A 222 -7.94 12.30 -26.41
CA PRO A 222 -6.90 12.33 -25.37
C PRO A 222 -7.42 11.90 -24.00
N PHE A 223 -6.59 11.12 -23.29
CA PHE A 223 -6.87 10.62 -21.96
C PHE A 223 -5.91 11.21 -20.93
N PHE A 224 -6.45 11.99 -20.00
CA PHE A 224 -5.70 12.54 -18.86
C PHE A 224 -5.96 11.70 -17.64
N THR A 225 -4.93 11.13 -17.03
CA THR A 225 -5.06 10.32 -15.82
C THR A 225 -4.29 10.92 -14.65
N ILE A 226 -4.93 10.92 -13.49
CA ILE A 226 -4.37 11.36 -12.22
C ILE A 226 -4.97 10.53 -11.08
N SER A 227 -4.19 10.29 -10.02
CA SER A 227 -4.74 9.72 -8.79
C SER A 227 -5.31 10.82 -7.88
N GLY A 228 -6.42 10.55 -7.21
CA GLY A 228 -6.95 11.44 -6.16
C GLY A 228 -5.93 11.75 -5.08
N SER A 229 -5.04 10.80 -4.78
CA SER A 229 -3.93 10.99 -3.84
C SER A 229 -2.92 12.05 -4.27
N ASP A 230 -2.74 12.27 -5.59
CA ASP A 230 -1.84 13.30 -6.12
C ASP A 230 -2.30 14.74 -5.82
N PHE A 231 -3.56 14.92 -5.47
CA PHE A 231 -4.11 16.21 -5.05
C PHE A 231 -3.91 16.49 -3.56
N VAL A 232 -3.59 15.47 -2.75
CA VAL A 232 -3.40 15.62 -1.31
C VAL A 232 -1.94 15.97 -1.04
N GLU A 233 -1.70 17.18 -0.52
CA GLU A 233 -0.37 17.67 -0.16
C GLU A 233 -0.40 18.30 1.23
N MET A 234 0.78 18.48 1.83
CA MET A 234 0.89 19.13 3.15
C MET A 234 0.71 20.67 3.10
N PHE A 235 0.86 21.27 1.93
CA PHE A 235 0.78 22.72 1.76
C PHE A 235 -0.58 23.15 1.27
N VAL A 236 -1.23 24.02 2.00
CA VAL A 236 -2.57 24.55 1.69
C VAL A 236 -2.58 25.23 0.32
N GLY A 237 -3.55 24.87 -0.52
CA GLY A 237 -3.79 25.45 -1.83
C GLY A 237 -3.03 24.80 -3.00
N VAL A 238 -2.08 23.90 -2.76
CA VAL A 238 -1.35 23.20 -3.82
C VAL A 238 -2.25 22.22 -4.55
N GLY A 239 -3.06 21.45 -3.84
CA GLY A 239 -4.05 20.54 -4.41
C GLY A 239 -5.05 21.29 -5.30
N ALA A 240 -5.62 22.38 -4.82
CA ALA A 240 -6.53 23.23 -5.60
C ALA A 240 -5.87 23.84 -6.85
N SER A 241 -4.59 24.17 -6.79
CA SER A 241 -3.83 24.65 -7.95
C SER A 241 -3.62 23.55 -9.00
N ARG A 242 -3.35 22.30 -8.56
CA ARG A 242 -3.23 21.16 -9.48
C ARG A 242 -4.55 20.82 -10.16
N VAL A 243 -5.67 20.91 -9.42
CA VAL A 243 -7.00 20.74 -10.00
C VAL A 243 -7.20 21.76 -11.13
N ARG A 244 -6.96 23.05 -10.88
CA ARG A 244 -7.09 24.10 -11.90
C ARG A 244 -6.22 23.83 -13.13
N ASP A 245 -4.94 23.50 -12.93
CA ASP A 245 -4.02 23.22 -14.02
C ASP A 245 -4.45 22.01 -14.85
N LEU A 246 -4.94 20.93 -14.22
CA LEU A 246 -5.50 19.76 -14.90
C LEU A 246 -6.67 20.15 -15.82
N PHE A 247 -7.63 20.91 -15.28
CA PHE A 247 -8.81 21.31 -16.04
C PHE A 247 -8.50 22.34 -17.14
N GLU A 248 -7.51 23.23 -16.95
CA GLU A 248 -6.99 24.09 -18.01
C GLU A 248 -6.33 23.30 -19.14
N GLN A 249 -5.58 22.24 -18.79
CA GLN A 249 -4.99 21.34 -19.79
C GLN A 249 -6.07 20.59 -20.56
N ALA A 250 -7.11 20.09 -19.88
CA ALA A 250 -8.24 19.42 -20.51
C ALA A 250 -8.98 20.36 -21.48
N LYS A 251 -9.24 21.60 -21.07
CA LYS A 251 -9.88 22.63 -21.93
C LYS A 251 -9.08 22.90 -23.21
N LYS A 252 -7.77 22.91 -23.13
CA LYS A 252 -6.89 23.13 -24.30
C LYS A 252 -6.87 21.94 -25.28
N ASN A 253 -7.23 20.75 -24.81
CA ASN A 253 -7.17 19.51 -25.58
C ASN A 253 -8.58 18.88 -25.77
N SER A 254 -9.64 19.66 -25.70
CA SER A 254 -11.01 19.21 -25.95
C SER A 254 -11.21 18.84 -27.45
N PRO A 255 -11.94 17.73 -27.79
CA PRO A 255 -12.58 16.80 -26.84
C PRO A 255 -11.60 15.85 -26.15
N CYS A 256 -11.84 15.56 -24.85
CA CYS A 256 -10.97 14.68 -24.06
C CYS A 256 -11.70 14.04 -22.88
N ILE A 257 -11.07 13.00 -22.30
CA ILE A 257 -11.50 12.39 -21.05
C ILE A 257 -10.49 12.71 -19.95
N VAL A 258 -10.99 13.16 -18.80
CA VAL A 258 -10.21 13.34 -17.55
C VAL A 258 -10.59 12.23 -16.59
N PHE A 259 -9.65 11.38 -16.26
CA PHE A 259 -9.86 10.27 -15.35
C PHE A 259 -9.17 10.53 -14.01
N ILE A 260 -9.94 10.40 -12.91
CA ILE A 260 -9.47 10.57 -11.55
C ILE A 260 -9.63 9.22 -10.84
N ASP A 261 -8.53 8.52 -10.62
CA ASP A 261 -8.54 7.27 -9.87
C ASP A 261 -8.55 7.55 -8.37
N GLU A 262 -9.12 6.64 -7.57
CA GLU A 262 -9.21 6.78 -6.11
C GLU A 262 -9.77 8.14 -5.67
N ILE A 263 -10.88 8.56 -6.27
CA ILE A 263 -11.49 9.87 -5.99
C ILE A 263 -11.83 10.06 -4.50
N ASP A 264 -12.03 8.99 -3.76
CA ASP A 264 -12.29 8.96 -2.32
C ASP A 264 -11.13 9.54 -1.48
N ALA A 265 -9.90 9.58 -2.02
CA ALA A 265 -8.78 10.28 -1.36
C ALA A 265 -9.07 11.79 -1.14
N VAL A 266 -9.80 12.42 -2.06
CA VAL A 266 -10.15 13.85 -2.02
C VAL A 266 -11.62 14.06 -1.73
N GLY A 267 -12.48 13.18 -2.26
CA GLY A 267 -13.94 13.31 -2.27
C GLY A 267 -14.67 12.89 -1.00
N ARG A 268 -13.98 12.69 0.11
CA ARG A 268 -14.55 12.19 1.35
C ARG A 268 -15.47 13.20 2.04
N ARG A 269 -16.56 12.69 2.67
CA ARG A 269 -17.49 13.49 3.49
C ARG A 269 -16.77 14.32 4.54
N ARG A 270 -17.26 15.54 4.77
CA ARG A 270 -16.79 16.47 5.79
C ARG A 270 -16.98 15.85 7.16
N GLY A 271 -15.90 15.63 7.90
CA GLY A 271 -15.93 15.10 9.26
C GLY A 271 -15.48 16.14 10.26
N ALA A 272 -16.11 16.21 11.43
CA ALA A 272 -15.64 17.01 12.55
C ALA A 272 -14.37 16.39 13.15
N GLY A 273 -13.22 16.53 12.47
CA GLY A 273 -11.90 16.09 12.92
C GLY A 273 -11.03 17.31 13.25
N MET A 274 -10.47 17.36 14.47
CA MET A 274 -9.48 18.37 14.85
C MET A 274 -8.11 17.99 14.26
N GLY A 275 -7.72 18.59 13.13
CA GLY A 275 -6.37 18.42 12.56
C GLY A 275 -6.19 19.14 11.23
N GLY A 276 -5.10 19.89 11.06
CA GLY A 276 -4.81 20.80 9.94
C GLY A 276 -4.65 20.17 8.55
N GLY A 277 -4.78 18.85 8.40
CA GLY A 277 -4.80 18.18 7.10
C GLY A 277 -6.19 18.07 6.45
N HIS A 278 -7.25 18.49 7.15
CA HIS A 278 -8.61 18.45 6.62
C HIS A 278 -8.94 19.67 5.75
N ASP A 279 -8.41 20.84 6.09
CA ASP A 279 -8.69 22.10 5.39
C ASP A 279 -8.17 22.06 3.94
N GLU A 280 -7.03 21.44 3.70
CA GLU A 280 -6.44 21.32 2.37
C GLU A 280 -7.27 20.41 1.45
N ARG A 281 -7.71 19.24 1.96
CA ARG A 281 -8.57 18.33 1.19
C ARG A 281 -9.92 18.96 0.87
N GLU A 282 -10.51 19.66 1.83
CA GLU A 282 -11.78 20.37 1.62
C GLU A 282 -11.65 21.50 0.59
N GLN A 283 -10.55 22.25 0.63
CA GLN A 283 -10.27 23.27 -0.36
C GLN A 283 -10.09 22.67 -1.76
N THR A 284 -9.42 21.53 -1.85
CA THR A 284 -9.19 20.80 -3.10
C THR A 284 -10.50 20.23 -3.64
N LEU A 285 -11.34 19.62 -2.80
CA LEU A 285 -12.67 19.16 -3.18
C LEU A 285 -13.54 20.32 -3.68
N ASN A 286 -13.58 21.43 -2.95
CA ASN A 286 -14.35 22.61 -3.37
C ASN A 286 -13.86 23.13 -4.72
N GLN A 287 -12.56 23.15 -4.98
CA GLN A 287 -12.02 23.54 -6.28
C GLN A 287 -12.45 22.56 -7.39
N LEU A 288 -12.42 21.24 -7.11
CA LEU A 288 -12.91 20.24 -8.06
C LEU A 288 -14.38 20.48 -8.42
N LEU A 289 -15.23 20.73 -7.42
CA LEU A 289 -16.64 21.02 -7.63
C LEU A 289 -16.85 22.30 -8.46
N VAL A 290 -16.05 23.34 -8.19
CA VAL A 290 -16.11 24.61 -8.96
C VAL A 290 -15.71 24.40 -10.42
N GLU A 291 -14.64 23.63 -10.68
CA GLU A 291 -14.23 23.35 -12.05
C GLU A 291 -15.28 22.50 -12.80
N MET A 292 -15.87 21.48 -12.13
CA MET A 292 -16.95 20.67 -12.72
C MET A 292 -18.20 21.52 -13.04
N ASP A 293 -18.58 22.44 -12.15
CA ASP A 293 -19.71 23.33 -12.37
C ASP A 293 -19.40 24.37 -13.44
N GLY A 294 -18.14 24.79 -13.57
CA GLY A 294 -17.64 25.80 -14.50
C GLY A 294 -17.60 25.37 -15.97
N PHE A 295 -17.82 24.09 -16.28
CA PHE A 295 -17.91 23.63 -17.66
C PHE A 295 -19.22 24.09 -18.33
N GLY A 296 -19.11 24.66 -19.52
CA GLY A 296 -20.24 24.89 -20.42
C GLY A 296 -20.92 23.56 -20.83
N LYS A 297 -22.18 23.66 -21.25
CA LYS A 297 -23.01 22.48 -21.54
C LYS A 297 -22.46 21.54 -22.64
N ASN A 298 -21.44 21.96 -23.41
CA ASN A 298 -21.00 21.23 -24.62
C ASN A 298 -19.49 21.40 -24.90
N GLU A 299 -18.66 21.50 -23.89
CA GLU A 299 -17.21 21.70 -24.07
C GLU A 299 -16.45 20.41 -24.52
N GLY A 300 -17.14 19.26 -24.65
CA GLY A 300 -16.52 18.01 -25.10
C GLY A 300 -15.57 17.38 -24.09
N ILE A 301 -15.64 17.78 -22.82
CA ILE A 301 -14.83 17.20 -21.74
C ILE A 301 -15.73 16.32 -20.88
N ILE A 302 -15.33 15.05 -20.73
CA ILE A 302 -16.00 14.10 -19.85
C ILE A 302 -15.06 13.79 -18.69
N ILE A 303 -15.57 13.91 -17.47
CA ILE A 303 -14.85 13.54 -16.26
C ILE A 303 -15.26 12.12 -15.88
N MET A 304 -14.31 11.21 -15.81
CA MET A 304 -14.52 9.88 -15.27
C MET A 304 -13.79 9.77 -13.93
N ALA A 305 -14.41 9.17 -12.94
CA ALA A 305 -13.73 8.88 -11.67
C ALA A 305 -13.97 7.45 -11.25
N ALA A 306 -13.02 6.88 -10.51
CA ALA A 306 -13.15 5.55 -9.94
C ALA A 306 -13.01 5.59 -8.43
N THR A 307 -13.80 4.75 -7.74
CA THR A 307 -13.69 4.52 -6.30
C THR A 307 -14.07 3.09 -5.94
N ASN A 308 -13.43 2.58 -4.91
CA ASN A 308 -13.81 1.31 -4.27
C ASN A 308 -14.78 1.54 -3.09
N ARG A 309 -14.97 2.80 -2.69
CA ARG A 309 -15.74 3.18 -1.50
C ARG A 309 -16.71 4.32 -1.77
N PRO A 310 -17.83 4.06 -2.43
CA PRO A 310 -18.83 5.09 -2.70
C PRO A 310 -19.51 5.63 -1.44
N ASP A 311 -19.53 4.84 -0.35
CA ASP A 311 -20.12 5.15 0.96
C ASP A 311 -19.50 6.38 1.63
N ILE A 312 -18.21 6.62 1.41
CA ILE A 312 -17.49 7.73 2.04
C ILE A 312 -17.48 9.02 1.22
N LEU A 313 -17.97 8.99 -0.02
CA LEU A 313 -17.97 10.17 -0.89
C LEU A 313 -18.92 11.26 -0.39
N ASP A 314 -18.51 12.52 -0.58
CA ASP A 314 -19.36 13.68 -0.30
C ASP A 314 -20.55 13.69 -1.28
N PRO A 315 -21.80 13.73 -0.77
CA PRO A 315 -23.00 13.78 -1.62
C PRO A 315 -23.00 14.94 -2.64
N ALA A 316 -22.22 15.98 -2.39
CA ALA A 316 -22.07 17.08 -3.33
C ALA A 316 -21.46 16.66 -4.68
N LEU A 317 -20.63 15.61 -4.69
CA LEU A 317 -20.07 15.06 -5.94
C LEU A 317 -21.12 14.35 -6.79
N LEU A 318 -22.13 13.77 -6.16
CA LEU A 318 -23.18 12.98 -6.81
C LEU A 318 -24.40 13.82 -7.26
N ARG A 319 -24.33 15.16 -7.12
CA ARG A 319 -25.40 16.04 -7.57
C ARG A 319 -25.41 16.15 -9.10
N PRO A 320 -26.61 16.28 -9.71
CA PRO A 320 -26.73 16.51 -11.15
C PRO A 320 -25.87 17.68 -11.63
N GLY A 321 -25.17 17.49 -12.76
CA GLY A 321 -24.20 18.43 -13.30
C GLY A 321 -22.75 18.18 -12.89
N ARG A 322 -22.50 17.13 -12.08
CA ARG A 322 -21.18 16.68 -11.64
C ARG A 322 -20.99 15.22 -12.03
N PHE A 323 -21.02 14.27 -11.11
CA PHE A 323 -21.08 12.84 -11.46
C PHE A 323 -22.55 12.44 -11.64
N ASP A 324 -23.04 12.68 -12.83
CA ASP A 324 -24.45 12.48 -13.18
C ASP A 324 -24.82 11.01 -13.33
N ARG A 325 -23.83 10.17 -13.63
CA ARG A 325 -24.02 8.75 -13.90
C ARG A 325 -23.07 7.93 -13.03
N THR A 326 -23.60 6.90 -12.38
CA THR A 326 -22.82 5.94 -11.61
C THR A 326 -22.94 4.57 -12.26
N ILE A 327 -21.80 3.99 -12.61
CA ILE A 327 -21.70 2.66 -13.23
C ILE A 327 -21.04 1.72 -12.22
N HIS A 328 -21.72 0.61 -11.93
CA HIS A 328 -21.23 -0.41 -11.01
C HIS A 328 -20.45 -1.47 -11.78
N VAL A 329 -19.14 -1.53 -11.55
CA VAL A 329 -18.24 -2.53 -12.13
C VAL A 329 -18.07 -3.66 -11.12
N GLY A 330 -18.91 -4.70 -11.27
CA GLY A 330 -18.95 -5.84 -10.36
C GLY A 330 -17.86 -6.88 -10.59
N LEU A 331 -17.95 -7.99 -9.85
CA LEU A 331 -17.16 -9.18 -10.12
C LEU A 331 -17.71 -9.88 -11.38
N PRO A 332 -16.84 -10.45 -12.22
CA PRO A 332 -17.28 -11.13 -13.42
C PRO A 332 -17.99 -12.46 -13.10
N ASP A 333 -19.05 -12.76 -13.83
CA ASP A 333 -19.70 -14.07 -13.85
C ASP A 333 -18.81 -15.13 -14.57
N ILE A 334 -19.26 -16.38 -14.59
CA ILE A 334 -18.50 -17.48 -15.24
C ILE A 334 -18.15 -17.15 -16.70
N LYS A 335 -19.07 -16.56 -17.46
CA LYS A 335 -18.82 -16.19 -18.85
C LYS A 335 -17.83 -15.04 -18.96
N GLY A 336 -17.97 -14.03 -18.11
CA GLY A 336 -17.03 -12.92 -18.03
C GLY A 336 -15.63 -13.38 -17.65
N ARG A 337 -15.49 -14.32 -16.69
CA ARG A 337 -14.19 -14.90 -16.34
C ARG A 337 -13.58 -15.68 -17.50
N GLU A 338 -14.36 -16.46 -18.25
CA GLU A 338 -13.90 -17.17 -19.45
C GLU A 338 -13.40 -16.17 -20.52
N GLU A 339 -14.16 -15.11 -20.80
CA GLU A 339 -13.77 -14.07 -21.77
C GLU A 339 -12.48 -13.35 -21.30
N ILE A 340 -12.35 -13.01 -20.02
CA ILE A 340 -11.17 -12.37 -19.42
C ILE A 340 -9.94 -13.28 -19.51
N LEU A 341 -10.09 -14.56 -19.17
CA LEU A 341 -9.03 -15.56 -19.35
C LEU A 341 -8.58 -15.66 -20.80
N GLY A 342 -9.53 -15.63 -21.75
CA GLY A 342 -9.23 -15.59 -23.18
C GLY A 342 -8.35 -14.42 -23.60
N VAL A 343 -8.61 -13.22 -23.04
CA VAL A 343 -7.77 -12.05 -23.31
C VAL A 343 -6.36 -12.22 -22.73
N HIS A 344 -6.23 -12.64 -21.46
CA HIS A 344 -4.92 -12.77 -20.80
C HIS A 344 -4.09 -13.95 -21.28
N THR A 345 -4.71 -14.94 -21.93
CA THR A 345 -4.03 -16.10 -22.54
C THR A 345 -3.65 -15.92 -24.00
N LYS A 346 -4.17 -14.89 -24.69
CA LYS A 346 -3.98 -14.65 -26.13
C LYS A 346 -2.51 -14.69 -26.60
N ASN A 347 -1.59 -14.23 -25.75
CA ASN A 347 -0.15 -14.18 -26.04
C ASN A 347 0.65 -15.25 -25.28
N LYS A 348 0.00 -16.28 -24.73
CA LYS A 348 0.66 -17.34 -23.94
C LYS A 348 0.48 -18.71 -24.62
N PRO A 349 1.53 -19.54 -24.65
CA PRO A 349 1.47 -20.86 -25.28
C PRO A 349 0.75 -21.86 -24.36
N LEU A 350 -0.55 -22.03 -24.53
CA LEU A 350 -1.32 -23.05 -23.81
C LEU A 350 -1.17 -24.44 -24.51
N GLU A 351 -1.32 -25.51 -23.74
CA GLU A 351 -1.55 -26.85 -24.27
C GLU A 351 -2.96 -26.98 -24.87
N SER A 352 -3.15 -27.95 -25.76
CA SER A 352 -4.43 -28.16 -26.45
C SER A 352 -5.55 -28.69 -25.54
N ASN A 353 -5.21 -29.25 -24.39
CA ASN A 353 -6.14 -29.80 -23.39
C ASN A 353 -6.63 -28.75 -22.38
N VAL A 354 -6.13 -27.52 -22.47
CA VAL A 354 -6.55 -26.45 -21.54
C VAL A 354 -7.93 -25.94 -21.92
N ASP A 355 -8.88 -26.10 -20.97
CA ASP A 355 -10.25 -25.60 -21.10
C ASP A 355 -10.43 -24.38 -20.16
N LEU A 356 -10.51 -23.19 -20.78
CA LEU A 356 -10.70 -21.93 -20.05
C LEU A 356 -12.04 -21.87 -19.30
N LYS A 357 -13.06 -22.57 -19.79
CA LYS A 357 -14.37 -22.64 -19.14
C LYS A 357 -14.30 -23.39 -17.80
N VAL A 358 -13.51 -24.47 -17.75
CA VAL A 358 -13.26 -25.18 -16.49
C VAL A 358 -12.53 -24.29 -15.49
N ILE A 359 -11.52 -23.53 -15.96
CA ILE A 359 -10.80 -22.59 -15.11
C ILE A 359 -11.72 -21.49 -14.60
N ALA A 360 -12.58 -20.92 -15.47
CA ALA A 360 -13.57 -19.91 -15.10
C ALA A 360 -14.56 -20.39 -14.03
N LYS A 361 -14.99 -21.66 -14.09
CA LYS A 361 -15.81 -22.27 -13.04
C LYS A 361 -15.06 -22.42 -11.71
N ARG A 362 -13.76 -22.74 -11.77
CA ARG A 362 -12.90 -22.98 -10.59
C ARG A 362 -12.36 -21.69 -9.93
N THR A 363 -12.68 -20.53 -10.48
CA THR A 363 -12.23 -19.22 -9.97
C THR A 363 -13.40 -18.30 -9.57
N PRO A 364 -14.35 -18.79 -8.73
CA PRO A 364 -15.44 -17.96 -8.27
C PRO A 364 -14.89 -16.77 -7.45
N GLY A 365 -15.46 -15.58 -7.65
CA GLY A 365 -15.07 -14.38 -6.93
C GLY A 365 -13.74 -13.76 -7.37
N PHE A 366 -13.04 -14.33 -8.37
CA PHE A 366 -11.83 -13.71 -8.92
C PHE A 366 -12.16 -12.44 -9.68
N THR A 367 -11.36 -11.42 -9.42
CA THR A 367 -11.37 -10.20 -10.22
C THR A 367 -10.58 -10.38 -11.53
N PRO A 368 -10.75 -9.51 -12.52
CA PRO A 368 -9.89 -9.50 -13.71
C PRO A 368 -8.40 -9.48 -13.40
N ALA A 369 -7.99 -8.74 -12.36
CA ALA A 369 -6.60 -8.70 -11.90
C ALA A 369 -6.13 -10.03 -11.29
N ASP A 370 -6.99 -10.74 -10.57
CA ASP A 370 -6.67 -12.07 -10.04
C ASP A 370 -6.51 -13.10 -11.17
N LEU A 371 -7.38 -13.01 -12.20
CA LEU A 371 -7.29 -13.88 -13.38
C LEU A 371 -6.03 -13.60 -14.21
N GLU A 372 -5.63 -12.34 -14.35
CA GLU A 372 -4.36 -11.97 -14.97
C GLU A 372 -3.19 -12.57 -14.20
N ASN A 373 -3.20 -12.39 -12.86
CA ASN A 373 -2.17 -12.94 -11.98
C ASN A 373 -2.12 -14.47 -12.03
N LEU A 374 -3.27 -15.14 -12.05
CA LEU A 374 -3.37 -16.60 -12.18
C LEU A 374 -2.66 -17.09 -13.46
N VAL A 375 -2.98 -16.48 -14.60
CA VAL A 375 -2.39 -16.87 -15.89
C VAL A 375 -0.88 -16.53 -15.92
N ASN A 376 -0.46 -15.47 -15.26
CA ASN A 376 0.95 -15.13 -15.11
C ASN A 376 1.68 -16.12 -14.19
N GLU A 377 1.11 -16.50 -13.06
CA GLU A 377 1.67 -17.49 -12.14
C GLU A 377 1.78 -18.88 -12.81
N ALA A 378 0.77 -19.29 -13.59
CA ALA A 378 0.83 -20.51 -14.38
C ALA A 378 1.99 -20.50 -15.38
N ALA A 379 2.22 -19.36 -16.04
CA ALA A 379 3.36 -19.20 -16.95
C ALA A 379 4.71 -19.27 -16.21
N LEU A 380 4.80 -18.67 -15.02
CA LEU A 380 6.01 -18.74 -14.18
C LEU A 380 6.28 -20.18 -13.70
N LEU A 381 5.26 -20.91 -13.26
CA LEU A 381 5.38 -22.32 -12.88
C LEU A 381 5.82 -23.18 -14.06
N THR A 382 5.25 -22.94 -15.24
CA THR A 382 5.63 -23.63 -16.48
C THR A 382 7.10 -23.41 -16.83
N ALA A 383 7.56 -22.17 -16.77
CA ALA A 383 8.96 -21.83 -17.01
C ALA A 383 9.91 -22.46 -15.98
N ARG A 384 9.51 -22.48 -14.70
CA ARG A 384 10.27 -23.12 -13.62
C ARG A 384 10.44 -24.62 -13.82
N ASN A 385 9.41 -25.29 -14.39
CA ASN A 385 9.42 -26.69 -14.72
C ASN A 385 10.06 -27.00 -16.09
N ASN A 386 10.66 -26.01 -16.76
CA ASN A 386 11.27 -26.11 -18.09
C ASN A 386 10.33 -26.62 -19.18
N LEU A 387 9.02 -26.40 -19.04
CA LEU A 387 8.02 -26.73 -20.04
C LEU A 387 7.88 -25.59 -21.07
N LYS A 388 7.48 -25.93 -22.31
CA LYS A 388 7.31 -24.95 -23.40
C LYS A 388 5.87 -24.44 -23.53
N ARG A 389 4.91 -25.14 -22.97
CA ARG A 389 3.48 -24.83 -23.03
C ARG A 389 2.91 -24.95 -21.62
N ILE A 390 1.90 -24.17 -21.34
CA ILE A 390 1.22 -24.14 -20.06
C ILE A 390 0.17 -25.27 -20.06
N PRO A 391 0.36 -26.32 -19.24
CA PRO A 391 -0.59 -27.40 -19.10
C PRO A 391 -1.69 -27.06 -18.09
N MET A 392 -2.79 -27.82 -18.09
CA MET A 392 -3.95 -27.58 -17.24
C MET A 392 -3.65 -27.71 -15.75
N ASP A 393 -2.85 -28.72 -15.38
CA ASP A 393 -2.44 -28.98 -13.99
C ASP A 393 -1.67 -27.81 -13.35
N LEU A 394 -0.79 -27.15 -14.10
CA LEU A 394 -0.07 -25.97 -13.60
C LEU A 394 -0.96 -24.72 -13.49
N ILE A 395 -2.03 -24.63 -14.29
CA ILE A 395 -3.03 -23.56 -14.12
C ILE A 395 -3.85 -23.82 -12.86
N GLU A 396 -4.20 -25.06 -12.59
CA GLU A 396 -4.89 -25.46 -11.36
C GLU A 396 -4.02 -25.17 -10.13
N GLU A 397 -2.75 -25.55 -10.16
CA GLU A 397 -1.80 -25.22 -9.09
C GLU A 397 -1.65 -23.71 -8.91
N ALA A 398 -1.57 -22.95 -10.00
CA ALA A 398 -1.53 -21.49 -9.93
C ALA A 398 -2.80 -20.91 -9.30
N SER A 399 -3.98 -21.46 -9.60
CA SER A 399 -5.25 -21.04 -8.99
C SER A 399 -5.23 -21.22 -7.47
N ILE A 400 -4.79 -22.38 -7.01
CA ILE A 400 -4.65 -22.67 -5.58
C ILE A 400 -3.61 -21.75 -4.95
N LYS A 401 -2.48 -21.51 -5.63
CA LYS A 401 -1.43 -20.60 -5.14
C LYS A 401 -1.93 -19.17 -4.98
N VAL A 402 -2.75 -18.67 -5.89
CA VAL A 402 -3.34 -17.32 -5.79
C VAL A 402 -4.34 -17.23 -4.63
N GLN A 403 -5.13 -18.28 -4.39
CA GLN A 403 -6.15 -18.31 -3.32
C GLN A 403 -5.54 -18.55 -1.93
N ALA A 404 -4.71 -19.58 -1.79
CA ALA A 404 -4.20 -20.08 -0.49
C ALA A 404 -2.74 -19.73 -0.23
N GLY A 405 -2.03 -19.18 -1.21
CA GLY A 405 -0.61 -18.88 -1.12
C GLY A 405 0.29 -20.05 -1.53
N PRO A 406 1.62 -19.83 -1.53
CA PRO A 406 2.59 -20.85 -1.94
C PRO A 406 2.69 -22.00 -0.93
N GLU A 407 2.98 -23.20 -1.43
CA GLU A 407 3.28 -24.36 -0.61
C GLU A 407 4.56 -24.17 0.23
N LYS A 408 4.49 -24.59 1.49
CA LYS A 408 5.62 -24.55 2.42
C LYS A 408 6.26 -25.94 2.59
N LYS A 409 6.78 -26.52 1.52
CA LYS A 409 7.40 -27.88 1.52
C LYS A 409 8.58 -28.04 2.48
N SER A 410 9.24 -26.95 2.87
CA SER A 410 10.37 -26.97 3.79
C SER A 410 9.97 -26.91 5.26
N LYS A 411 8.67 -26.70 5.58
CA LYS A 411 8.20 -26.67 6.97
C LYS A 411 8.17 -28.09 7.51
N VAL A 412 8.98 -28.37 8.54
CA VAL A 412 8.91 -29.63 9.26
C VAL A 412 7.66 -29.60 10.14
N VAL A 413 6.71 -30.48 9.83
CA VAL A 413 5.47 -30.67 10.59
C VAL A 413 5.60 -31.96 11.37
N SER A 414 5.28 -31.95 12.66
CA SER A 414 5.30 -33.16 13.50
C SER A 414 4.19 -34.13 13.08
N ASP A 415 4.40 -35.45 13.30
CA ASP A 415 3.38 -36.45 13.00
C ASP A 415 2.05 -36.18 13.74
N LYS A 416 2.14 -35.62 14.94
CA LYS A 416 0.97 -35.20 15.72
C LYS A 416 0.18 -34.09 15.00
N GLU A 417 0.88 -33.07 14.51
CA GLU A 417 0.26 -31.97 13.77
C GLU A 417 -0.28 -32.43 12.41
N ARG A 418 0.46 -33.31 11.69
CA ARG A 418 -0.04 -33.90 10.43
C ARG A 418 -1.34 -34.66 10.65
N ARG A 419 -1.40 -35.49 11.71
CA ARG A 419 -2.60 -36.24 12.04
C ARG A 419 -3.76 -35.30 12.40
N LEU A 420 -3.49 -34.26 13.20
CA LEU A 420 -4.50 -33.27 13.57
C LEU A 420 -5.07 -32.59 12.33
N THR A 421 -4.20 -32.08 11.44
CA THR A 421 -4.64 -31.43 10.19
C THR A 421 -5.41 -32.38 9.29
N ALA A 422 -4.99 -33.67 9.18
CA ALA A 422 -5.68 -34.64 8.34
C ALA A 422 -7.12 -34.88 8.79
N TYR A 423 -7.34 -35.05 10.11
CA TYR A 423 -8.69 -35.21 10.63
C TYR A 423 -9.52 -33.93 10.55
N HIS A 424 -8.90 -32.77 10.71
CA HIS A 424 -9.54 -31.47 10.57
C HIS A 424 -10.08 -31.28 9.13
N GLU A 425 -9.22 -31.43 8.13
CA GLU A 425 -9.61 -31.28 6.73
C GLU A 425 -10.58 -32.36 6.25
N ALA A 426 -10.37 -33.61 6.71
CA ALA A 426 -11.32 -34.70 6.47
C ALA A 426 -12.72 -34.39 7.07
N GLY A 427 -12.76 -33.75 8.24
CA GLY A 427 -14.01 -33.33 8.88
C GLY A 427 -14.78 -32.32 8.05
N HIS A 428 -14.09 -31.31 7.49
CA HIS A 428 -14.71 -30.35 6.58
C HIS A 428 -15.24 -30.99 5.31
N ALA A 429 -14.44 -31.84 4.69
CA ALA A 429 -14.79 -32.53 3.46
C ALA A 429 -15.98 -33.48 3.64
N LEU A 430 -15.96 -34.27 4.70
CA LEU A 430 -17.03 -35.22 5.02
C LEU A 430 -18.34 -34.50 5.35
N ALA A 431 -18.29 -33.47 6.22
CA ALA A 431 -19.48 -32.70 6.56
C ALA A 431 -20.13 -32.04 5.31
N SER A 432 -19.30 -31.46 4.43
CA SER A 432 -19.79 -30.86 3.19
C SER A 432 -20.43 -31.86 2.25
N ARG A 433 -19.81 -33.05 2.09
CA ARG A 433 -20.33 -34.10 1.19
C ARG A 433 -21.64 -34.73 1.67
N LEU A 434 -21.84 -34.80 3.00
CA LEU A 434 -23.06 -35.37 3.60
C LEU A 434 -24.25 -34.40 3.58
N ILE A 435 -24.03 -33.12 3.28
CA ILE A 435 -25.07 -32.10 3.24
C ILE A 435 -25.51 -31.87 1.79
N PRO A 436 -26.78 -32.15 1.44
CA PRO A 436 -27.27 -31.97 0.08
C PRO A 436 -27.21 -30.50 -0.35
N GLY A 437 -26.76 -30.25 -1.58
CA GLY A 437 -26.70 -28.92 -2.16
C GLY A 437 -25.51 -28.06 -1.70
N MET A 438 -24.55 -28.66 -1.00
CA MET A 438 -23.25 -28.04 -0.75
C MET A 438 -22.33 -28.19 -1.98
N ASP A 439 -21.42 -27.24 -2.15
CA ASP A 439 -20.45 -27.25 -3.23
C ASP A 439 -19.57 -28.52 -3.15
N PRO A 440 -19.33 -29.23 -4.28
CA PRO A 440 -18.53 -30.45 -4.27
C PRO A 440 -17.08 -30.17 -3.86
N VAL A 441 -16.51 -31.12 -3.11
CA VAL A 441 -15.10 -31.10 -2.71
C VAL A 441 -14.23 -31.30 -3.95
N HIS A 442 -13.29 -30.41 -4.19
CA HIS A 442 -12.39 -30.46 -5.33
C HIS A 442 -11.01 -30.99 -4.96
N LEU A 443 -10.48 -30.53 -3.84
CA LEU A 443 -9.13 -30.86 -3.39
C LEU A 443 -9.08 -30.79 -1.87
N ILE A 444 -8.42 -31.75 -1.26
CA ILE A 444 -8.09 -31.72 0.18
C ILE A 444 -6.58 -31.88 0.30
N THR A 445 -5.92 -31.02 1.04
CA THR A 445 -4.47 -31.11 1.25
C THR A 445 -4.08 -30.77 2.67
N ILE A 446 -3.12 -31.51 3.20
CA ILE A 446 -2.48 -31.27 4.49
C ILE A 446 -1.10 -30.60 4.35
N ILE A 447 -0.71 -30.24 3.12
CA ILE A 447 0.51 -29.48 2.87
C ILE A 447 0.26 -28.02 3.29
N PRO A 448 1.06 -27.46 4.21
CA PRO A 448 0.86 -26.08 4.65
C PRO A 448 1.00 -25.09 3.51
N ARG A 449 0.03 -24.16 3.39
CA ARG A 449 0.03 -23.06 2.42
C ARG A 449 -0.21 -21.72 3.12
N GLY A 450 0.56 -20.72 2.79
CA GLY A 450 0.41 -19.39 3.40
C GLY A 450 0.43 -19.45 4.93
N MET A 451 -0.70 -19.16 5.58
CA MET A 451 -0.88 -19.25 7.04
C MET A 451 -1.66 -20.51 7.47
N ALA A 452 -2.24 -21.25 6.51
CA ALA A 452 -3.02 -22.45 6.81
C ALA A 452 -2.14 -23.69 6.97
N GLY A 453 -2.54 -24.60 7.88
CA GLY A 453 -1.91 -25.92 8.07
C GLY A 453 -2.32 -26.93 7.02
N GLY A 454 -3.58 -26.85 6.55
CA GLY A 454 -4.20 -27.62 5.48
C GLY A 454 -5.19 -26.75 4.73
N PHE A 455 -5.88 -27.31 3.75
CA PHE A 455 -6.84 -26.61 2.94
C PHE A 455 -7.79 -27.55 2.23
N THR A 456 -9.10 -27.33 2.37
CA THR A 456 -10.15 -28.01 1.62
C THR A 456 -10.78 -27.04 0.63
N ALA A 457 -10.65 -27.33 -0.67
CA ALA A 457 -11.20 -26.52 -1.75
C ALA A 457 -12.55 -27.05 -2.21
N TYR A 458 -13.48 -26.14 -2.44
CA TYR A 458 -14.80 -26.41 -3.01
C TYR A 458 -14.94 -25.68 -4.35
N ILE A 459 -15.66 -26.26 -5.29
CA ILE A 459 -15.96 -25.63 -6.58
C ILE A 459 -17.48 -25.48 -6.70
N PRO A 460 -18.00 -24.24 -6.70
CA PRO A 460 -19.40 -24.02 -7.00
C PRO A 460 -19.77 -24.51 -8.40
N GLU A 461 -20.89 -25.19 -8.53
CA GLU A 461 -21.41 -25.59 -9.85
C GLU A 461 -21.92 -24.39 -10.64
N GLU A 462 -22.49 -23.39 -9.93
CA GLU A 462 -23.07 -22.18 -10.48
C GLU A 462 -22.72 -20.96 -9.64
N ASP A 463 -22.71 -19.77 -10.26
CA ASP A 463 -22.60 -18.50 -9.52
C ASP A 463 -23.95 -18.17 -8.89
N VAL A 464 -24.05 -18.25 -7.56
CA VAL A 464 -25.27 -18.02 -6.80
C VAL A 464 -25.33 -16.57 -6.30
N ASN A 465 -26.38 -15.83 -6.72
CA ASN A 465 -26.60 -14.45 -6.31
C ASN A 465 -27.35 -14.32 -4.96
N TYR A 466 -28.14 -15.31 -4.59
CA TYR A 466 -28.92 -15.31 -3.36
C TYR A 466 -28.67 -16.59 -2.58
N ILE A 467 -28.33 -16.45 -1.31
CA ILE A 467 -28.11 -17.57 -0.40
C ILE A 467 -29.33 -17.67 0.53
N THR A 468 -29.93 -18.82 0.62
CA THR A 468 -31.08 -19.09 1.50
C THR A 468 -30.63 -19.26 2.96
N LYS A 469 -31.58 -19.14 3.92
CA LYS A 469 -31.35 -19.41 5.35
C LYS A 469 -30.75 -20.80 5.53
N LYS A 470 -31.36 -21.83 4.91
CA LYS A 470 -30.90 -23.22 5.01
C LYS A 470 -29.45 -23.38 4.48
N GLN A 471 -29.12 -22.79 3.35
CA GLN A 471 -27.74 -22.84 2.82
C GLN A 471 -26.71 -22.15 3.75
N MET A 472 -27.12 -21.08 4.46
CA MET A 472 -26.24 -20.45 5.45
C MET A 472 -26.06 -21.34 6.68
N GLU A 473 -27.14 -21.98 7.18
CA GLU A 473 -27.10 -22.96 8.27
C GLU A 473 -26.23 -24.18 7.87
N ASP A 474 -26.39 -24.71 6.67
CA ASP A 474 -25.59 -25.81 6.12
C ASP A 474 -24.09 -25.44 6.04
N ARG A 475 -23.80 -24.18 5.68
CA ARG A 475 -22.43 -23.66 5.65
C ARG A 475 -21.80 -23.55 7.04
N LEU A 476 -22.61 -23.25 8.08
CA LEU A 476 -22.14 -23.31 9.48
C LEU A 476 -21.72 -24.72 9.87
N VAL A 477 -22.51 -25.74 9.48
CA VAL A 477 -22.21 -27.16 9.77
C VAL A 477 -20.88 -27.57 9.12
N SER A 478 -20.67 -27.23 7.85
CA SER A 478 -19.43 -27.51 7.13
C SER A 478 -18.21 -26.83 7.79
N LEU A 479 -18.34 -25.54 8.18
CA LEU A 479 -17.25 -24.81 8.85
C LEU A 479 -16.88 -25.38 10.21
N LEU A 480 -17.83 -25.97 10.94
CA LEU A 480 -17.59 -26.58 12.25
C LEU A 480 -17.10 -28.03 12.13
N GLY A 481 -17.19 -28.66 10.95
CA GLY A 481 -16.84 -30.06 10.71
C GLY A 481 -15.41 -30.42 11.11
N GLY A 482 -14.42 -29.57 10.82
CA GLY A 482 -13.04 -29.81 11.20
C GLY A 482 -12.83 -29.89 12.72
N ARG A 483 -13.41 -28.92 13.46
CA ARG A 483 -13.35 -28.91 14.93
C ARG A 483 -14.07 -30.09 15.57
N VAL A 484 -15.21 -30.50 15.00
CA VAL A 484 -15.95 -31.67 15.46
C VAL A 484 -15.15 -32.94 15.24
N ALA A 485 -14.50 -33.09 14.09
CA ALA A 485 -13.64 -34.25 13.82
C ALA A 485 -12.45 -34.33 14.78
N GLU A 486 -11.82 -33.21 15.12
CA GLU A 486 -10.77 -33.14 16.16
C GLU A 486 -11.32 -33.65 17.51
N ALA A 487 -12.46 -33.12 17.95
CA ALA A 487 -13.05 -33.49 19.24
C ALA A 487 -13.42 -34.97 19.33
N LEU A 488 -14.00 -35.55 18.27
CA LEU A 488 -14.45 -36.94 18.24
C LEU A 488 -13.29 -37.95 18.20
N VAL A 489 -12.21 -37.65 17.46
CA VAL A 489 -11.15 -38.63 17.22
C VAL A 489 -9.91 -38.42 18.09
N LEU A 490 -9.57 -37.15 18.36
CA LEU A 490 -8.38 -36.80 19.11
C LEU A 490 -8.66 -36.54 20.60
N GLU A 491 -9.93 -36.53 21.00
CA GLU A 491 -10.41 -36.18 22.35
C GLU A 491 -9.88 -34.81 22.82
N ASP A 492 -9.47 -33.95 21.90
CA ASP A 492 -8.88 -32.64 22.17
C ASP A 492 -9.26 -31.67 21.04
N ILE A 493 -9.08 -30.39 21.28
CA ILE A 493 -9.41 -29.32 20.33
C ILE A 493 -8.20 -28.40 20.15
N SER A 494 -7.96 -27.99 18.91
CA SER A 494 -6.80 -27.19 18.60
C SER A 494 -7.15 -25.72 18.27
N THR A 495 -6.12 -24.88 18.21
CA THR A 495 -6.23 -23.50 17.71
C THR A 495 -6.37 -23.43 16.18
N GLY A 496 -6.23 -24.56 15.47
CA GLY A 496 -6.34 -24.63 14.01
C GLY A 496 -7.70 -24.16 13.48
N ALA A 497 -8.77 -24.47 14.24
CA ALA A 497 -10.14 -24.09 13.91
C ALA A 497 -10.47 -22.58 14.13
N GLN A 498 -9.49 -21.70 14.48
CA GLN A 498 -9.77 -20.29 14.77
C GLN A 498 -10.47 -19.59 13.60
N ASN A 499 -9.97 -19.74 12.38
CA ASN A 499 -10.53 -19.09 11.20
C ASN A 499 -11.97 -19.55 10.91
N ASP A 500 -12.21 -20.86 11.06
CA ASP A 500 -13.55 -21.43 10.82
C ASP A 500 -14.56 -20.94 11.83
N ILE A 501 -14.17 -20.85 13.10
CA ILE A 501 -15.02 -20.27 14.17
C ILE A 501 -15.29 -18.79 13.90
N GLU A 502 -14.30 -18.00 13.50
CA GLU A 502 -14.49 -16.59 13.15
C GLU A 502 -15.46 -16.44 11.98
N ARG A 503 -15.30 -17.24 10.93
CA ARG A 503 -16.21 -17.26 9.77
C ARG A 503 -17.62 -17.71 10.16
N ALA A 504 -17.76 -18.76 10.93
CA ALA A 504 -19.06 -19.23 11.42
C ALA A 504 -19.75 -18.16 12.28
N THR A 505 -19.03 -17.54 13.20
CA THR A 505 -19.56 -16.44 14.03
C THR A 505 -20.02 -15.26 13.18
N LYS A 506 -19.26 -14.89 12.16
CA LYS A 506 -19.62 -13.82 11.23
C LYS A 506 -20.88 -14.14 10.44
N ILE A 507 -21.00 -15.36 9.92
CA ILE A 507 -22.21 -15.82 9.21
C ILE A 507 -23.42 -15.79 10.14
N ALA A 508 -23.34 -16.38 11.34
CA ALA A 508 -24.42 -16.38 12.31
C ALA A 508 -24.85 -14.95 12.68
N ARG A 509 -23.91 -14.03 12.88
CA ARG A 509 -24.19 -12.63 13.12
C ARG A 509 -24.93 -11.98 11.94
N GLN A 510 -24.46 -12.19 10.71
CA GLN A 510 -25.09 -11.65 9.51
C GLN A 510 -26.52 -12.17 9.31
N MET A 511 -26.76 -13.46 9.55
CA MET A 511 -28.10 -14.06 9.49
C MET A 511 -29.10 -13.32 10.39
N ILE A 512 -28.68 -13.00 11.61
CA ILE A 512 -29.52 -12.36 12.61
C ILE A 512 -29.63 -10.86 12.39
N THR A 513 -28.47 -10.16 12.23
CA THR A 513 -28.46 -8.70 12.28
C THR A 513 -28.66 -8.03 10.92
N HIS A 514 -28.27 -8.66 9.80
CA HIS A 514 -28.37 -8.08 8.46
C HIS A 514 -29.52 -8.64 7.65
N TYR A 515 -29.74 -9.95 7.70
CA TYR A 515 -30.71 -10.61 6.84
C TYR A 515 -32.06 -10.85 7.53
N GLY A 516 -32.17 -10.60 8.86
CA GLY A 516 -33.41 -10.80 9.60
C GLY A 516 -33.90 -12.25 9.57
N MET A 517 -32.96 -13.22 9.50
CA MET A 517 -33.29 -14.65 9.39
C MET A 517 -33.51 -15.31 10.75
N ASN A 518 -34.09 -14.57 11.71
CA ASN A 518 -34.41 -15.06 13.06
C ASN A 518 -35.85 -14.74 13.40
N GLU A 519 -36.57 -15.70 14.00
CA GLU A 519 -37.99 -15.56 14.32
C GLU A 519 -38.26 -14.64 15.51
N LYS A 520 -37.38 -14.67 16.55
CA LYS A 520 -37.58 -13.85 17.74
C LYS A 520 -37.30 -12.38 17.48
N LEU A 521 -36.33 -12.07 16.64
CA LEU A 521 -35.95 -10.70 16.31
C LEU A 521 -36.67 -10.16 15.07
N GLY A 522 -37.34 -11.05 14.30
CA GLY A 522 -38.08 -10.71 13.10
C GLY A 522 -37.23 -10.22 11.93
N PRO A 523 -37.85 -9.84 10.80
CA PRO A 523 -37.18 -9.36 9.60
C PRO A 523 -36.74 -7.89 9.77
N MET A 524 -35.85 -7.63 10.68
CA MET A 524 -35.28 -6.31 11.00
C MET A 524 -33.75 -6.33 10.93
N THR A 525 -33.15 -5.18 10.64
CA THR A 525 -31.72 -5.00 10.68
C THR A 525 -31.28 -4.33 11.98
N TYR A 526 -30.24 -4.86 12.60
CA TYR A 526 -29.65 -4.37 13.84
C TYR A 526 -28.17 -4.01 13.64
N GLY A 527 -27.77 -2.86 14.15
CA GLY A 527 -26.40 -2.37 14.00
C GLY A 527 -26.23 -1.48 12.76
N THR A 528 -25.16 -0.73 12.75
CA THR A 528 -24.67 0.00 11.57
C THR A 528 -23.60 -0.86 10.90
N ASP A 529 -23.47 -0.79 9.58
CA ASP A 529 -22.45 -1.50 8.83
C ASP A 529 -21.06 -1.33 9.46
N GLU A 530 -20.38 -2.45 9.72
CA GLU A 530 -19.01 -2.48 10.31
C GLU A 530 -17.95 -1.78 9.44
N GLN A 531 -18.31 -1.30 8.25
CA GLN A 531 -17.39 -0.68 7.30
C GLN A 531 -16.93 0.74 7.67
N GLU A 532 -17.51 1.36 8.71
CA GLU A 532 -17.03 2.64 9.21
C GLU A 532 -16.02 2.52 10.38
N VAL A 533 -15.00 1.70 10.26
CA VAL A 533 -13.86 1.74 11.20
C VAL A 533 -13.06 3.01 10.94
N PHE A 534 -13.33 4.07 11.70
CA PHE A 534 -12.57 5.30 11.69
C PHE A 534 -11.68 5.40 12.94
N LEU A 535 -10.38 5.34 12.74
CA LEU A 535 -9.37 5.72 13.74
C LEU A 535 -9.68 7.14 14.26
N GLY A 536 -10.27 7.24 15.44
CA GLY A 536 -10.46 8.51 16.14
C GLY A 536 -11.86 8.81 16.71
N ARG A 537 -12.85 7.91 16.55
CA ARG A 537 -14.19 8.09 17.14
C ARG A 537 -14.68 6.89 17.93
N ASP A 538 -13.84 6.39 18.82
CA ASP A 538 -14.29 5.36 19.80
C ASP A 538 -15.10 5.93 20.98
N PHE A 539 -15.36 7.22 20.97
CA PHE A 539 -16.20 7.85 22.01
C PHE A 539 -17.61 8.09 21.45
N GLY A 540 -18.51 7.06 21.50
CA GLY A 540 -19.93 7.26 21.35
C GLY A 540 -20.64 6.53 20.21
N ARG A 541 -20.16 5.38 19.71
CA ARG A 541 -21.03 4.46 18.93
C ARG A 541 -21.99 3.76 19.88
N GLY A 542 -23.05 4.45 20.23
CA GLY A 542 -24.20 3.82 20.87
C GLY A 542 -24.75 2.77 19.92
N ARG A 543 -24.88 1.52 20.39
CA ARG A 543 -25.67 0.50 19.69
C ARG A 543 -27.02 1.12 19.38
N ASN A 544 -27.54 0.95 18.15
CA ASN A 544 -28.86 1.45 17.76
C ASN A 544 -30.01 0.54 18.27
N TYR A 545 -29.73 -0.35 19.21
CA TYR A 545 -30.68 -1.28 19.83
C TYR A 545 -30.39 -1.41 21.34
N SER A 546 -31.43 -1.83 22.10
CA SER A 546 -31.37 -1.98 23.55
C SER A 546 -30.45 -3.12 24.00
N GLU A 547 -30.06 -3.11 25.28
CA GLU A 547 -29.28 -4.21 25.88
C GLU A 547 -30.03 -5.54 25.85
N GLU A 548 -31.35 -5.51 25.95
CA GLU A 548 -32.20 -6.69 25.82
C GLU A 548 -32.12 -7.32 24.43
N VAL A 549 -32.20 -6.49 23.39
CA VAL A 549 -32.00 -6.94 22.01
C VAL A 549 -30.57 -7.47 21.80
N ALA A 550 -29.55 -6.84 22.40
CA ALA A 550 -28.19 -7.35 22.35
C ALA A 550 -28.08 -8.74 22.97
N ALA A 551 -28.61 -8.92 24.15
CA ALA A 551 -28.63 -10.23 24.83
C ALA A 551 -29.38 -11.30 24.00
N THR A 552 -30.46 -10.90 23.33
CA THR A 552 -31.22 -11.80 22.44
C THR A 552 -30.39 -12.17 21.21
N ILE A 553 -29.69 -11.19 20.56
CA ILE A 553 -28.78 -11.47 19.45
C ILE A 553 -27.71 -12.47 19.87
N ASP A 554 -27.05 -12.27 21.02
CA ASP A 554 -25.99 -13.16 21.51
C ASP A 554 -26.55 -14.57 21.82
N SER A 555 -27.75 -14.68 22.39
CA SER A 555 -28.45 -15.95 22.65
C SER A 555 -28.76 -16.71 21.37
N GLU A 556 -29.34 -16.02 20.38
CA GLU A 556 -29.71 -16.63 19.11
C GLU A 556 -28.50 -17.00 18.25
N MET A 557 -27.42 -16.20 18.30
CA MET A 557 -26.15 -16.57 17.67
C MET A 557 -25.57 -17.86 18.25
N ARG A 558 -25.55 -17.96 19.58
CA ARG A 558 -25.11 -19.18 20.27
C ARG A 558 -25.96 -20.37 19.87
N LYS A 559 -27.29 -20.24 19.87
CA LYS A 559 -28.20 -21.29 19.45
C LYS A 559 -27.93 -21.79 18.03
N LEU A 560 -27.71 -20.88 17.07
CA LEU A 560 -27.37 -21.24 15.69
C LEU A 560 -26.07 -22.05 15.61
N ILE A 561 -25.01 -21.59 16.30
CA ILE A 561 -23.72 -22.27 16.31
C ILE A 561 -23.80 -23.62 17.00
N ASP A 562 -24.46 -23.70 18.16
CA ASP A 562 -24.62 -24.94 18.90
C ASP A 562 -25.44 -25.97 18.09
N THR A 563 -26.53 -25.55 17.45
CA THR A 563 -27.34 -26.41 16.56
C THR A 563 -26.50 -26.93 15.39
N ALA A 564 -25.69 -26.06 14.73
CA ALA A 564 -24.83 -26.46 13.65
C ALA A 564 -23.71 -27.42 14.12
N TYR A 565 -23.15 -27.19 15.33
CA TYR A 565 -22.17 -28.06 15.93
C TYR A 565 -22.71 -29.47 16.19
N HIS A 566 -23.87 -29.59 16.84
CA HIS A 566 -24.51 -30.88 17.13
C HIS A 566 -24.92 -31.61 15.85
N ARG A 567 -25.38 -30.88 14.82
CA ARG A 567 -25.66 -31.47 13.52
C ARG A 567 -24.41 -32.02 12.86
N ALA A 568 -23.29 -31.27 12.88
CA ALA A 568 -21.98 -31.74 12.41
C ALA A 568 -21.51 -32.97 13.18
N GLU A 569 -21.65 -32.97 14.51
CA GLU A 569 -21.30 -34.08 15.37
C GLU A 569 -22.10 -35.34 15.02
N THR A 570 -23.40 -35.22 14.83
CA THR A 570 -24.28 -36.33 14.42
C THR A 570 -23.88 -36.90 13.06
N LEU A 571 -23.64 -36.04 12.06
CA LEU A 571 -23.25 -36.45 10.72
C LEU A 571 -21.92 -37.19 10.72
N ILE A 572 -20.89 -36.63 11.41
CA ILE A 572 -19.54 -37.20 11.43
C ILE A 572 -19.51 -38.49 12.27
N SER A 573 -20.17 -38.54 13.44
CA SER A 573 -20.25 -39.74 14.28
C SER A 573 -20.89 -40.93 13.58
N LYS A 574 -21.95 -40.71 12.81
CA LYS A 574 -22.58 -41.76 12.00
C LYS A 574 -21.69 -42.28 10.89
N ASN A 575 -20.74 -41.48 10.43
CA ASN A 575 -19.81 -41.79 9.31
C ASN A 575 -18.36 -41.82 9.74
N ILE A 576 -18.06 -42.19 10.97
CA ILE A 576 -16.72 -42.12 11.56
C ILE A 576 -15.69 -42.98 10.79
N GLU A 577 -16.12 -44.14 10.25
CA GLU A 577 -15.26 -45.00 9.44
C GLU A 577 -14.82 -44.32 8.14
N VAL A 578 -15.72 -43.53 7.52
CA VAL A 578 -15.40 -42.75 6.32
C VAL A 578 -14.40 -41.64 6.67
N LEU A 579 -14.57 -40.97 7.82
CA LEU A 579 -13.64 -39.98 8.30
C LEU A 579 -12.22 -40.58 8.45
N HIS A 580 -12.11 -41.77 9.06
CA HIS A 580 -10.82 -42.44 9.21
C HIS A 580 -10.17 -42.74 7.85
N ARG A 581 -10.93 -43.29 6.89
CA ARG A 581 -10.40 -43.58 5.56
C ARG A 581 -9.88 -42.33 4.84
N ILE A 582 -10.62 -41.20 4.92
CA ILE A 582 -10.19 -39.95 4.30
C ILE A 582 -8.92 -39.44 4.99
N ALA A 583 -8.88 -39.44 6.32
CA ALA A 583 -7.73 -38.97 7.09
C ALA A 583 -6.48 -39.83 6.86
N GLU A 584 -6.62 -41.17 6.81
CA GLU A 584 -5.53 -42.08 6.50
C GLU A 584 -4.98 -41.89 5.10
N ALA A 585 -5.85 -41.73 4.10
CA ALA A 585 -5.43 -41.40 2.75
C ALA A 585 -4.70 -40.05 2.66
N LEU A 586 -5.13 -39.04 3.43
CA LEU A 586 -4.43 -37.75 3.53
C LEU A 586 -3.07 -37.88 4.17
N LEU A 587 -2.92 -38.75 5.18
CA LEU A 587 -1.63 -38.99 5.83
C LEU A 587 -0.64 -39.70 4.90
N GLU A 588 -1.13 -40.56 4.00
CA GLU A 588 -0.34 -41.26 3.00
C GLU A 588 0.04 -40.39 1.80
N LYS A 589 -0.95 -39.74 1.19
CA LYS A 589 -0.79 -39.01 -0.09
C LYS A 589 -0.55 -37.51 0.08
N GLU A 590 -0.81 -36.95 1.24
CA GLU A 590 -0.77 -35.51 1.59
C GLU A 590 -1.78 -34.64 0.83
N THR A 591 -2.28 -35.10 -0.31
CA THR A 591 -3.26 -34.38 -1.17
C THR A 591 -4.17 -35.41 -1.84
N ILE A 592 -5.48 -35.14 -1.85
CA ILE A 592 -6.52 -35.98 -2.45
C ILE A 592 -7.34 -35.10 -3.40
N ASP A 593 -7.50 -35.52 -4.64
CA ASP A 593 -8.36 -34.85 -5.61
C ASP A 593 -9.84 -35.26 -5.49
N ALA A 594 -10.71 -34.59 -6.26
CA ALA A 594 -12.16 -34.83 -6.22
C ALA A 594 -12.55 -36.29 -6.53
N LYS A 595 -11.86 -36.95 -7.49
CA LYS A 595 -12.15 -38.33 -7.88
C LYS A 595 -11.74 -39.30 -6.80
N GLU A 596 -10.52 -39.16 -6.30
CA GLU A 596 -9.98 -39.97 -5.22
C GLU A 596 -10.84 -39.83 -3.94
N PHE A 597 -11.30 -38.60 -3.64
CA PHE A 597 -12.18 -38.34 -2.50
C PHE A 597 -13.50 -39.12 -2.62
N GLU A 598 -14.16 -39.06 -3.78
CA GLU A 598 -15.42 -39.81 -4.02
C GLU A 598 -15.20 -41.33 -3.97
N GLU A 599 -14.09 -41.85 -4.49
CA GLU A 599 -13.76 -43.28 -4.40
C GLU A 599 -13.56 -43.73 -2.95
N ILE A 600 -12.84 -42.96 -2.14
CA ILE A 600 -12.62 -43.20 -0.72
C ILE A 600 -13.94 -43.13 0.06
N PHE A 601 -14.77 -42.12 -0.25
CA PHE A 601 -16.09 -41.96 0.37
C PHE A 601 -16.98 -43.15 0.11
N LEU A 602 -17.03 -43.64 -1.13
CA LEU A 602 -17.82 -44.81 -1.54
C LEU A 602 -17.24 -46.17 -1.09
N GLY A 603 -16.05 -46.19 -0.47
CA GLY A 603 -15.40 -47.44 -0.03
C GLY A 603 -14.92 -48.33 -1.17
N LYS A 604 -14.72 -47.77 -2.39
CA LYS A 604 -14.12 -48.50 -3.53
C LYS A 604 -12.61 -48.53 -3.31
N SER A 605 -12.00 -49.75 -3.38
CA SER A 605 -10.55 -49.85 -3.29
C SER A 605 -9.92 -49.22 -4.55
N LEU A 606 -8.83 -48.47 -4.37
CA LEU A 606 -8.10 -47.70 -5.39
C LEU A 606 -7.55 -48.56 -6.57
N ASP A 607 -7.82 -49.85 -6.61
CA ASP A 607 -7.26 -50.82 -7.59
C ASP A 607 -8.25 -51.39 -8.63
N SER A 608 -9.42 -50.81 -8.84
CA SER A 608 -10.33 -51.31 -9.86
C SER A 608 -10.89 -50.24 -10.78
N ASP A 609 -10.27 -50.13 -11.97
CA ASP A 609 -10.92 -49.59 -13.14
C ASP A 609 -12.24 -50.33 -13.44
N LYS A 610 -13.38 -49.72 -13.07
CA LYS A 610 -14.65 -49.86 -13.82
C LYS A 610 -15.70 -48.92 -13.21
N VAL A 611 -16.15 -48.03 -14.05
CA VAL A 611 -17.33 -47.16 -13.85
C VAL A 611 -18.58 -48.01 -13.85
N ASP A 612 -19.34 -48.02 -12.74
CA ASP A 612 -20.77 -48.25 -12.78
C ASP A 612 -21.50 -47.64 -11.55
N SER A 613 -22.51 -46.84 -11.86
CA SER A 613 -23.69 -46.42 -11.08
C SER A 613 -23.54 -45.38 -9.95
N VAL A 614 -23.88 -44.15 -10.35
CA VAL A 614 -24.15 -42.99 -9.52
C VAL A 614 -25.47 -43.15 -8.67
N ASN A 615 -26.25 -44.18 -8.94
CA ASN A 615 -27.61 -44.33 -8.37
C ASN A 615 -27.68 -44.96 -6.96
N GLU A 616 -26.61 -45.52 -6.40
CA GLU A 616 -26.64 -46.13 -5.07
C GLU A 616 -26.33 -45.11 -3.94
N VAL A 617 -25.75 -43.95 -4.26
CA VAL A 617 -25.29 -42.96 -3.27
C VAL A 617 -26.46 -42.12 -2.75
N ASP A 618 -27.41 -41.80 -3.62
CA ASP A 618 -28.59 -41.01 -3.24
C ASP A 618 -29.45 -41.73 -2.21
N SER A 619 -29.51 -43.07 -2.20
CA SER A 619 -30.27 -43.84 -1.24
C SER A 619 -29.68 -43.84 0.18
N ILE A 620 -28.39 -43.81 0.35
CA ILE A 620 -27.71 -43.76 1.67
C ILE A 620 -27.85 -42.37 2.29
N VAL A 621 -27.84 -41.35 1.46
CA VAL A 621 -28.01 -39.96 1.92
C VAL A 621 -29.47 -39.68 2.27
N GLU A 622 -30.43 -40.20 1.50
CA GLU A 622 -31.86 -40.07 1.76
C GLU A 622 -32.26 -40.79 3.06
N ASP A 623 -31.81 -42.02 3.32
CA ASP A 623 -32.08 -42.75 4.55
C ASP A 623 -31.53 -42.04 5.81
N THR A 624 -30.36 -41.41 5.70
CA THR A 624 -29.77 -40.68 6.84
C THR A 624 -30.50 -39.36 7.13
N ILE A 625 -31.06 -38.72 6.10
CA ILE A 625 -31.82 -37.46 6.21
C ILE A 625 -33.25 -37.73 6.75
N GLU A 626 -33.89 -38.81 6.34
CA GLU A 626 -35.23 -39.15 6.87
C GLU A 626 -35.17 -39.44 8.37
N GLU A 627 -34.15 -40.10 8.88
CA GLU A 627 -33.97 -40.33 10.33
C GLU A 627 -33.69 -39.04 11.10
N ILE A 628 -32.95 -38.07 10.54
CA ILE A 628 -32.63 -36.79 11.20
C ILE A 628 -33.88 -35.89 11.26
N ASN A 629 -34.65 -35.83 10.16
CA ASN A 629 -35.89 -35.04 10.11
C ASN A 629 -37.00 -35.61 11.00
N THR A 630 -37.01 -36.93 11.26
CA THR A 630 -37.94 -37.55 12.20
C THR A 630 -37.57 -37.29 13.66
N THR A 631 -36.32 -37.15 14.02
CA THR A 631 -35.88 -36.80 15.37
C THR A 631 -36.12 -35.33 15.71
N ASP A 632 -36.06 -34.40 14.75
CA ASP A 632 -36.40 -32.98 14.97
C ASP A 632 -37.89 -32.76 15.18
N ASN A 633 -38.75 -33.53 14.51
CA ASN A 633 -40.21 -33.48 14.74
C ASN A 633 -40.65 -34.01 16.12
N PHE A 634 -39.85 -34.90 16.75
CA PHE A 634 -40.14 -35.36 18.11
C PHE A 634 -39.74 -34.36 19.19
N ALA A 635 -38.79 -33.46 18.93
CA ALA A 635 -38.40 -32.42 19.86
C ALA A 635 -39.37 -31.22 19.88
N GLU A 636 -40.08 -30.93 18.78
CA GLU A 636 -41.11 -29.88 18.74
C GLU A 636 -42.44 -30.30 19.37
N GLU A 637 -42.81 -31.60 19.36
CA GLU A 637 -44.05 -32.06 19.98
C GLU A 637 -43.99 -32.15 21.53
N THR A 638 -42.80 -32.21 22.14
CA THR A 638 -42.70 -32.29 23.61
C THR A 638 -42.69 -30.93 24.31
N ASP A 639 -42.46 -29.82 23.60
CA ASP A 639 -42.44 -28.47 24.21
C ASP A 639 -43.83 -27.79 24.22
N ASN A 640 -44.85 -28.36 23.52
CA ASN A 640 -46.19 -27.80 23.44
C ASN A 640 -47.20 -28.39 24.48
N THR A 641 -46.76 -29.27 25.41
CA THR A 641 -47.67 -29.91 26.36
C THR A 641 -47.54 -29.48 27.83
N GLU A 642 -46.62 -28.55 28.17
CA GLU A 642 -46.43 -28.09 29.56
C GLU A 642 -47.03 -26.71 29.91
N ASP A 643 -47.60 -25.96 28.97
CA ASP A 643 -48.09 -24.59 29.24
C ASP A 643 -49.60 -24.43 29.41
N ASP A 644 -50.39 -25.53 29.41
CA ASP A 644 -51.89 -25.47 29.55
C ASP A 644 -52.42 -25.83 30.94
N GLN A 645 -51.57 -25.85 32.00
CA GLN A 645 -52.08 -26.10 33.38
C GLN A 645 -51.57 -25.08 34.40
N LYS A 646 -51.78 -23.79 34.18
CA LYS A 646 -51.80 -22.77 35.27
C LYS A 646 -52.58 -21.53 34.85
N GLU A 647 -53.90 -21.67 34.79
CA GLU A 647 -54.89 -20.62 35.08
C GLU A 647 -56.21 -21.30 35.58
N GLU A 648 -56.28 -21.51 36.86
CA GLU A 648 -57.47 -21.41 37.72
C GLU A 648 -57.06 -20.88 39.10
#